data_58745ea957869021f562a71ec4864971
#
_entry.id   58745ea957869021f562a71ec4864971
#
_cell.length_a   1.000
_cell.length_b   1.000
_cell.length_c   1.000
_cell.angle_alpha   90.00
_cell.angle_beta   90.00
_cell.angle_gamma   90.00
#
_symmetry.space_group_name_H-M   'P 1'
#
loop_
_entity.id
_entity.type
_entity.pdbx_description
1 polymer ?
#
loop_
_entity_poly.entity_id
_entity_poly.type
_entity_poly.pdbx_seq_one_letter_code
_entity_poly.pdbx_strand_id
1 'polypeptide(L)'
;MPESPYLTIDLDRVRENLQTLRAALPAAQIRYAVKANPAEPVLRLLAAEGVTFDVASIGEIDACDSAGIDGRLLTFGNTIRKHAQTAAASSRGVRRFTFDTEAGLTGIAEHARAASVECRIAPPFPSSVTPFGHKFGCAPEEAARLLNRARRLGLRPEGVCFHVGSQQLDPSAWEMGVRCAAPIFDTLGDLTTINVGGGFPIAYAASVPALEAIRDALESALTRYFGARPPQLVVEPGRVLVGSAGAIRCEVVALRTGTDGRRWVYLDIGRYGGLAETENEYIRYRLRTDRDGDPVDDAVIAGPTCDGDDVLYQSYPLPVTLCPGDRVDILDAGAYTASYASAAFNGFPPLPVHFGLEQRDIVEPLAPGITRNWRLSEVVCDVQTEFAHLVIGRTEQGIALFSDRERQSTEFSQLVYHEALLVPALLLADRIDRVLVIGSGEGVVSQLAVSAGATHVDHVDIDREAVRMSALHLPYGYTIDELRRAEGSFGPVTMHYRDGWEFVDRCTVAYDIVVVDLPDERTAPAQHNRLYELDFLKKCRGIGRVVVSQAGCPTLWRNESLHSSWQRFHETFDTVLYFGSDEHEWAFLSGLSGTVKSPVAVMSARLPTLAYQPRTIDADSLVASTVPPKALRRITESRRPPRRRARTAKRPP
;
A
#
# COMPACT_ATOMS: atom_id res chain seq x y z
N MET A 1 -4.82 -19.39 1.25
CA MET A 1 -5.39 -18.29 0.42
C MET A 1 -6.47 -18.88 -0.46
N PRO A 2 -7.50 -18.13 -0.85
CA PRO A 2 -8.47 -18.60 -1.85
C PRO A 2 -7.77 -18.98 -3.16
N GLU A 3 -8.38 -19.90 -3.91
CA GLU A 3 -7.93 -20.22 -5.26
C GLU A 3 -8.19 -19.00 -6.18
N SER A 4 -7.24 -18.64 -7.03
CA SER A 4 -7.41 -17.57 -8.02
C SER A 4 -8.38 -17.97 -9.15
N PRO A 5 -9.03 -17.02 -9.84
CA PRO A 5 -8.99 -15.58 -9.58
C PRO A 5 -9.99 -15.14 -8.50
N TYR A 6 -9.67 -14.05 -7.78
CA TYR A 6 -10.60 -13.42 -6.85
C TYR A 6 -10.33 -11.91 -6.70
N LEU A 7 -11.38 -11.14 -6.38
CA LEU A 7 -11.31 -9.72 -6.06
C LEU A 7 -11.23 -9.54 -4.55
N THR A 8 -10.29 -8.73 -4.08
CA THR A 8 -10.28 -8.22 -2.70
C THR A 8 -10.72 -6.77 -2.67
N ILE A 9 -11.54 -6.38 -1.68
CA ILE A 9 -11.96 -5.00 -1.44
C ILE A 9 -11.52 -4.59 -0.03
N ASP A 10 -10.75 -3.52 0.05
CA ASP A 10 -10.35 -2.85 1.28
C ASP A 10 -11.42 -1.82 1.68
N LEU A 11 -12.16 -2.11 2.75
CA LEU A 11 -13.23 -1.24 3.23
C LEU A 11 -12.70 0.05 3.88
N ASP A 12 -11.54 0.02 4.50
CA ASP A 12 -10.92 1.22 5.07
C ASP A 12 -10.51 2.18 3.96
N ARG A 13 -9.97 1.65 2.85
CA ARG A 13 -9.69 2.46 1.66
C ARG A 13 -10.94 3.07 1.04
N VAL A 14 -12.07 2.36 1.05
CA VAL A 14 -13.37 2.96 0.64
C VAL A 14 -13.74 4.14 1.54
N ARG A 15 -13.56 4.00 2.85
CA ARG A 15 -13.82 5.08 3.82
C ARG A 15 -12.89 6.29 3.60
N GLU A 16 -11.60 6.07 3.40
CA GLU A 16 -10.62 7.10 3.09
C GLU A 16 -10.97 7.86 1.80
N ASN A 17 -11.33 7.14 0.74
CA ASN A 17 -11.76 7.74 -0.51
C ASN A 17 -13.01 8.61 -0.34
N LEU A 18 -13.98 8.17 0.47
CA LEU A 18 -15.17 8.95 0.80
C LEU A 18 -14.80 10.23 1.57
N GLN A 19 -13.90 10.14 2.54
CA GLN A 19 -13.42 11.31 3.31
C GLN A 19 -12.70 12.30 2.41
N THR A 20 -11.86 11.81 1.51
CA THR A 20 -11.16 12.63 0.50
C THR A 20 -12.14 13.37 -0.41
N LEU A 21 -13.17 12.67 -0.92
CA LEU A 21 -14.19 13.29 -1.75
C LEU A 21 -15.01 14.33 -0.97
N ARG A 22 -15.37 14.05 0.29
CA ARG A 22 -16.07 15.00 1.17
C ARG A 22 -15.24 16.25 1.46
N ALA A 23 -13.94 16.08 1.68
CA ALA A 23 -13.03 17.22 1.87
C ALA A 23 -12.91 18.08 0.62
N ALA A 24 -12.90 17.46 -0.57
CA ALA A 24 -12.86 18.17 -1.83
C ALA A 24 -14.22 18.87 -2.16
N LEU A 25 -15.35 18.24 -1.86
CA LEU A 25 -16.69 18.72 -2.20
C LEU A 25 -17.60 18.81 -0.95
N PRO A 26 -17.30 19.68 0.03
CA PRO A 26 -17.96 19.69 1.34
C PRO A 26 -19.46 20.07 1.28
N ALA A 27 -19.89 20.80 0.26
CA ALA A 27 -21.29 21.20 0.06
C ALA A 27 -22.10 20.17 -0.75
N ALA A 28 -21.48 19.13 -1.29
CA ALA A 28 -22.16 18.16 -2.14
C ALA A 28 -22.89 17.08 -1.34
N GLN A 29 -24.13 16.79 -1.73
CA GLN A 29 -24.79 15.54 -1.33
C GLN A 29 -24.24 14.40 -2.17
N ILE A 30 -23.73 13.36 -1.52
CA ILE A 30 -23.18 12.17 -2.18
C ILE A 30 -24.30 11.12 -2.33
N ARG A 31 -24.49 10.63 -3.55
CA ARG A 31 -25.32 9.46 -3.89
C ARG A 31 -24.42 8.41 -4.51
N TYR A 32 -24.08 7.36 -3.79
CA TYR A 32 -23.20 6.31 -4.33
C TYR A 32 -23.84 5.58 -5.50
N ALA A 33 -23.14 5.48 -6.63
CA ALA A 33 -23.58 4.72 -7.79
C ALA A 33 -23.38 3.21 -7.55
N VAL A 34 -24.45 2.51 -7.15
CA VAL A 34 -24.41 1.10 -6.72
C VAL A 34 -23.81 0.17 -7.77
N LYS A 35 -24.04 0.46 -9.06
CA LYS A 35 -23.47 -0.28 -10.20
C LYS A 35 -21.95 -0.42 -10.17
N ALA A 36 -21.23 0.49 -9.51
CA ALA A 36 -19.78 0.42 -9.42
C ALA A 36 -19.32 -0.79 -8.60
N ASN A 37 -19.96 -1.04 -7.45
CA ASN A 37 -19.77 -2.23 -6.64
C ASN A 37 -20.98 -2.43 -5.73
N PRO A 38 -21.88 -3.39 -6.01
CA PRO A 38 -23.11 -3.61 -5.25
C PRO A 38 -22.93 -4.51 -4.03
N ALA A 39 -21.71 -4.82 -3.64
CA ALA A 39 -21.44 -5.76 -2.56
C ALA A 39 -21.93 -5.25 -1.21
N GLU A 40 -22.60 -6.10 -0.45
CA GLU A 40 -23.27 -5.77 0.81
C GLU A 40 -22.36 -5.05 1.83
N PRO A 41 -21.08 -5.46 2.07
CA PRO A 41 -20.20 -4.76 3.00
C PRO A 41 -19.87 -3.32 2.59
N VAL A 42 -19.74 -3.05 1.28
CA VAL A 42 -19.53 -1.69 0.74
C VAL A 42 -20.78 -0.84 0.97
N LEU A 43 -21.95 -1.40 0.65
CA LEU A 43 -23.23 -0.69 0.82
C LEU A 43 -23.50 -0.36 2.30
N ARG A 44 -23.28 -1.31 3.20
CA ARG A 44 -23.42 -1.11 4.66
C ARG A 44 -22.46 -0.05 5.20
N LEU A 45 -21.19 -0.09 4.78
CA LEU A 45 -20.21 0.92 5.15
C LEU A 45 -20.67 2.32 4.74
N LEU A 46 -21.01 2.50 3.46
CA LEU A 46 -21.43 3.80 2.94
C LEU A 46 -22.74 4.30 3.56
N ALA A 47 -23.68 3.40 3.86
CA ALA A 47 -24.90 3.75 4.57
C ALA A 47 -24.62 4.21 6.01
N ALA A 48 -23.74 3.53 6.72
CA ALA A 48 -23.31 3.93 8.08
C ALA A 48 -22.62 5.30 8.08
N GLU A 49 -21.93 5.65 6.99
CA GLU A 49 -21.33 6.97 6.76
C GLU A 49 -22.36 8.01 6.29
N GLY A 50 -23.67 7.70 6.20
CA GLY A 50 -24.72 8.64 5.83
C GLY A 50 -24.78 8.99 4.34
N VAL A 51 -24.22 8.14 3.47
CA VAL A 51 -24.31 8.27 2.01
C VAL A 51 -25.68 7.78 1.55
N THR A 52 -26.27 8.45 0.54
CA THR A 52 -27.45 7.99 -0.19
C THR A 52 -27.04 7.25 -1.46
N PHE A 53 -27.99 6.62 -2.19
CA PHE A 53 -27.63 5.69 -3.25
C PHE A 53 -28.36 5.98 -4.56
N ASP A 54 -27.62 5.86 -5.67
CA ASP A 54 -28.16 5.85 -7.03
C ASP A 54 -28.26 4.40 -7.52
N VAL A 55 -29.48 3.93 -7.80
CA VAL A 55 -29.77 2.58 -8.26
C VAL A 55 -30.28 2.57 -9.70
N ALA A 56 -29.88 1.59 -10.49
CA ALA A 56 -30.20 1.47 -11.90
C ALA A 56 -31.19 0.33 -12.21
N SER A 57 -31.50 -0.54 -11.26
CA SER A 57 -32.34 -1.73 -11.47
C SER A 57 -33.04 -2.20 -10.20
N ILE A 58 -33.99 -3.11 -10.34
CA ILE A 58 -34.60 -3.78 -9.18
C ILE A 58 -33.57 -4.64 -8.43
N GLY A 59 -32.66 -5.30 -9.13
CA GLY A 59 -31.59 -6.08 -8.49
C GLY A 59 -30.68 -5.25 -7.59
N GLU A 60 -30.41 -3.99 -7.95
CA GLU A 60 -29.65 -3.08 -7.07
C GLU A 60 -30.48 -2.60 -5.87
N ILE A 61 -31.80 -2.45 -6.03
CA ILE A 61 -32.71 -2.20 -4.90
C ILE A 61 -32.72 -3.41 -3.96
N ASP A 62 -32.77 -4.64 -4.50
CA ASP A 62 -32.70 -5.89 -3.72
C ASP A 62 -31.38 -5.97 -2.93
N ALA A 63 -30.25 -5.58 -3.55
CA ALA A 63 -28.96 -5.53 -2.86
C ALA A 63 -28.94 -4.50 -1.72
N CYS A 64 -29.53 -3.33 -1.94
CA CYS A 64 -29.68 -2.31 -0.89
C CYS A 64 -30.60 -2.79 0.25
N ASP A 65 -31.73 -3.40 -0.07
CA ASP A 65 -32.66 -3.99 0.91
C ASP A 65 -31.94 -5.06 1.77
N SER A 66 -31.14 -5.94 1.14
CA SER A 66 -30.34 -6.97 1.82
C SER A 66 -29.28 -6.34 2.75
N ALA A 67 -28.73 -5.18 2.38
CA ALA A 67 -27.84 -4.41 3.21
C ALA A 67 -28.55 -3.62 4.34
N GLY A 68 -29.90 -3.68 4.43
CA GLY A 68 -30.70 -2.96 5.43
C GLY A 68 -30.89 -1.47 5.13
N ILE A 69 -30.75 -1.05 3.87
CA ILE A 69 -30.87 0.34 3.44
C ILE A 69 -32.33 0.66 3.10
N ASP A 70 -32.87 1.70 3.74
CA ASP A 70 -34.25 2.16 3.53
C ASP A 70 -34.41 2.72 2.09
N GLY A 71 -35.48 2.29 1.39
CA GLY A 71 -35.80 2.77 0.05
C GLY A 71 -35.90 4.28 -0.12
N ARG A 72 -36.16 5.02 0.96
CA ARG A 72 -36.17 6.50 0.98
C ARG A 72 -34.80 7.12 0.74
N LEU A 73 -33.72 6.36 0.97
CA LEU A 73 -32.33 6.77 0.70
C LEU A 73 -31.92 6.51 -0.75
N LEU A 74 -32.79 5.85 -1.53
CA LEU A 74 -32.50 5.46 -2.90
C LEU A 74 -33.08 6.48 -3.90
N THR A 75 -32.32 6.71 -4.97
CA THR A 75 -32.76 7.40 -6.20
C THR A 75 -32.71 6.40 -7.33
N PHE A 76 -33.80 6.22 -8.09
CA PHE A 76 -33.78 5.38 -9.29
C PHE A 76 -33.30 6.23 -10.48
N GLY A 77 -31.99 6.25 -10.70
CA GLY A 77 -31.32 7.13 -11.67
C GLY A 77 -31.34 6.63 -13.11
N ASN A 78 -31.56 5.34 -13.36
CA ASN A 78 -31.68 4.83 -14.73
C ASN A 78 -33.01 5.30 -15.37
N THR A 79 -32.90 6.02 -16.49
CA THR A 79 -34.07 6.54 -17.21
C THR A 79 -34.82 5.44 -18.02
N ILE A 80 -34.12 4.34 -18.37
CA ILE A 80 -34.66 3.22 -19.15
C ILE A 80 -35.16 2.14 -18.18
N ARG A 81 -36.46 2.08 -17.97
CA ARG A 81 -37.10 1.10 -17.08
C ARG A 81 -38.53 0.78 -17.50
N LYS A 82 -39.00 -0.44 -17.18
CA LYS A 82 -40.38 -0.85 -17.38
C LYS A 82 -41.27 -0.19 -16.31
N HIS A 83 -42.54 0.08 -16.64
CA HIS A 83 -43.53 0.61 -15.68
C HIS A 83 -43.63 -0.27 -14.42
N ALA A 84 -43.62 -1.60 -14.58
CA ALA A 84 -43.63 -2.54 -13.46
C ALA A 84 -42.43 -2.35 -12.52
N GLN A 85 -41.26 -1.96 -13.04
CA GLN A 85 -40.08 -1.68 -12.22
C GLN A 85 -40.25 -0.37 -11.43
N THR A 86 -40.89 0.64 -12.02
CA THR A 86 -41.26 1.88 -11.30
C THR A 86 -42.22 1.57 -10.15
N ALA A 87 -43.26 0.74 -10.40
CA ALA A 87 -44.20 0.31 -9.37
C ALA A 87 -43.52 -0.46 -8.24
N ALA A 88 -42.65 -1.43 -8.58
CA ALA A 88 -41.90 -2.24 -7.64
C ALA A 88 -40.93 -1.39 -6.78
N ALA A 89 -40.23 -0.43 -7.39
CA ALA A 89 -39.37 0.50 -6.67
C ALA A 89 -40.17 1.40 -5.70
N SER A 90 -41.29 1.95 -6.17
CA SER A 90 -42.19 2.78 -5.35
C SER A 90 -42.76 2.01 -4.15
N SER A 91 -43.16 0.74 -4.33
CA SER A 91 -43.64 -0.11 -3.23
C SER A 91 -42.58 -0.43 -2.18
N ARG A 92 -41.28 -0.40 -2.53
CA ARG A 92 -40.14 -0.58 -1.63
C ARG A 92 -39.64 0.74 -1.03
N GLY A 93 -40.39 1.81 -1.14
CA GLY A 93 -40.05 3.09 -0.49
C GLY A 93 -39.26 4.07 -1.34
N VAL A 94 -38.84 3.73 -2.55
CA VAL A 94 -38.16 4.68 -3.44
C VAL A 94 -39.08 5.84 -3.78
N ARG A 95 -38.59 7.08 -3.60
CA ARG A 95 -39.36 8.32 -3.78
C ARG A 95 -38.72 9.30 -4.75
N ARG A 96 -37.52 9.03 -5.25
CA ARG A 96 -36.82 9.86 -6.25
C ARG A 96 -36.57 9.07 -7.50
N PHE A 97 -36.87 9.67 -8.66
CA PHE A 97 -36.75 9.04 -9.97
C PHE A 97 -36.16 10.01 -10.97
N THR A 98 -35.25 9.54 -11.79
CA THR A 98 -34.72 10.28 -12.94
C THR A 98 -35.44 9.88 -14.20
N PHE A 99 -35.68 10.83 -15.09
CA PHE A 99 -36.32 10.60 -16.41
C PHE A 99 -35.70 11.54 -17.46
N ASP A 100 -35.88 11.23 -18.74
CA ASP A 100 -35.42 12.01 -19.88
C ASP A 100 -36.41 12.01 -21.06
N THR A 101 -37.54 11.37 -20.90
CA THR A 101 -38.60 11.27 -21.93
C THR A 101 -40.00 11.45 -21.34
N GLU A 102 -40.96 11.85 -22.18
CA GLU A 102 -42.36 11.95 -21.76
C GLU A 102 -42.97 10.61 -21.34
N ALA A 103 -42.60 9.52 -22.03
CA ALA A 103 -43.04 8.18 -21.67
C ALA A 103 -42.52 7.75 -20.29
N GLY A 104 -41.24 7.99 -20.01
CA GLY A 104 -40.64 7.73 -18.69
C GLY A 104 -41.29 8.55 -17.58
N LEU A 105 -41.60 9.83 -17.83
CA LEU A 105 -42.31 10.70 -16.91
C LEU A 105 -43.73 10.21 -16.62
N THR A 106 -44.48 9.81 -17.66
CA THR A 106 -45.84 9.27 -17.52
C THR A 106 -45.83 8.03 -16.65
N GLY A 107 -44.91 7.09 -16.91
CA GLY A 107 -44.78 5.87 -16.11
C GLY A 107 -44.45 6.15 -14.62
N ILE A 108 -43.68 7.22 -14.29
CA ILE A 108 -43.47 7.65 -12.91
C ILE A 108 -44.78 8.18 -12.30
N ALA A 109 -45.52 9.04 -13.02
CA ALA A 109 -46.75 9.64 -12.52
C ALA A 109 -47.83 8.59 -12.22
N GLU A 110 -47.92 7.53 -13.04
CA GLU A 110 -48.87 6.46 -12.86
C GLU A 110 -48.53 5.53 -11.69
N HIS A 111 -47.25 5.24 -11.47
CA HIS A 111 -46.80 4.17 -10.57
C HIS A 111 -46.07 4.64 -9.31
N ALA A 112 -45.66 5.93 -9.25
CA ALA A 112 -44.98 6.52 -8.12
C ALA A 112 -45.53 7.91 -7.80
N ARG A 113 -46.80 7.96 -7.37
CA ARG A 113 -47.53 9.23 -7.12
C ARG A 113 -46.75 10.12 -6.13
N ALA A 114 -46.76 11.45 -6.43
CA ALA A 114 -46.09 12.48 -5.67
C ALA A 114 -44.57 12.24 -5.48
N ALA A 115 -43.94 11.44 -6.33
CA ALA A 115 -42.51 11.26 -6.33
C ALA A 115 -41.77 12.55 -6.70
N SER A 116 -40.58 12.69 -6.17
CA SER A 116 -39.60 13.69 -6.59
C SER A 116 -38.94 13.26 -7.88
N VAL A 117 -38.72 14.18 -8.81
CA VAL A 117 -38.18 13.85 -10.12
C VAL A 117 -37.06 14.81 -10.53
N GLU A 118 -36.02 14.25 -11.14
CA GLU A 118 -34.92 14.95 -11.78
C GLU A 118 -34.94 14.67 -13.28
N CYS A 119 -34.83 15.70 -14.14
CA CYS A 119 -34.73 15.51 -15.58
C CYS A 119 -33.29 15.42 -16.04
N ARG A 120 -32.93 14.34 -16.74
CA ARG A 120 -31.58 14.14 -17.28
C ARG A 120 -31.42 14.88 -18.60
N ILE A 121 -30.43 15.75 -18.69
CA ILE A 121 -30.02 16.44 -19.91
C ILE A 121 -28.76 15.82 -20.51
N ALA A 122 -28.54 16.05 -21.82
CA ALA A 122 -27.40 15.56 -22.59
C ALA A 122 -26.62 16.73 -23.21
N PRO A 123 -25.80 17.48 -22.44
CA PRO A 123 -24.88 18.48 -22.98
C PRO A 123 -23.85 17.87 -23.93
N PRO A 124 -23.28 18.65 -24.87
CA PRO A 124 -22.20 18.19 -25.76
C PRO A 124 -20.87 18.19 -24.99
N PHE A 125 -20.67 17.19 -24.13
CA PHE A 125 -19.48 17.10 -23.31
C PHE A 125 -18.19 16.84 -24.11
N PRO A 126 -17.01 17.29 -23.62
CA PRO A 126 -15.73 16.76 -24.05
C PRO A 126 -15.70 15.24 -23.92
N SER A 127 -14.91 14.59 -24.76
CA SER A 127 -14.77 13.12 -24.71
C SER A 127 -14.19 12.69 -23.36
N SER A 128 -14.83 11.74 -22.70
CA SER A 128 -14.27 11.01 -21.56
C SER A 128 -13.60 9.72 -22.04
N VAL A 129 -12.88 9.02 -21.15
CA VAL A 129 -12.27 7.72 -21.47
C VAL A 129 -13.37 6.75 -21.95
N THR A 130 -14.51 6.71 -21.24
CA THR A 130 -15.69 5.91 -21.64
C THR A 130 -16.91 6.81 -21.80
N PRO A 131 -17.16 7.36 -23.01
CA PRO A 131 -18.29 8.24 -23.28
C PRO A 131 -19.60 7.48 -23.36
N PHE A 132 -20.71 8.11 -22.94
CA PHE A 132 -22.05 7.50 -23.03
C PHE A 132 -22.75 7.75 -24.36
N GLY A 133 -22.17 8.54 -25.25
CA GLY A 133 -22.76 8.90 -26.54
C GLY A 133 -24.12 9.60 -26.38
N HIS A 134 -25.07 9.27 -27.28
CA HIS A 134 -26.40 9.87 -27.32
C HIS A 134 -27.48 8.98 -26.68
N LYS A 135 -27.09 7.99 -25.87
CA LYS A 135 -28.01 6.98 -25.32
C LYS A 135 -28.99 7.57 -24.30
N PHE A 136 -28.59 8.61 -23.55
CA PHE A 136 -29.35 9.14 -22.42
C PHE A 136 -29.42 10.67 -22.46
N GLY A 137 -30.50 11.16 -21.86
CA GLY A 137 -30.74 12.57 -21.68
C GLY A 137 -31.46 13.24 -22.84
N CYS A 138 -32.15 14.34 -22.56
CA CYS A 138 -32.81 15.19 -23.53
C CYS A 138 -32.12 16.55 -23.70
N ALA A 139 -32.56 17.33 -24.69
CA ALA A 139 -32.10 18.72 -24.84
C ALA A 139 -32.55 19.59 -23.66
N PRO A 140 -31.80 20.63 -23.28
CA PRO A 140 -32.17 21.51 -22.16
C PRO A 140 -33.58 22.15 -22.30
N GLU A 141 -33.97 22.54 -23.50
CA GLU A 141 -35.28 23.12 -23.78
C GLU A 141 -36.42 22.11 -23.55
N GLU A 142 -36.17 20.86 -23.93
CA GLU A 142 -37.11 19.74 -23.69
C GLU A 142 -37.21 19.43 -22.20
N ALA A 143 -36.10 19.50 -21.45
CA ALA A 143 -36.12 19.27 -20.01
C ALA A 143 -37.02 20.28 -19.27
N ALA A 144 -37.00 21.57 -19.63
CA ALA A 144 -37.86 22.57 -19.04
C ALA A 144 -39.37 22.27 -19.32
N ARG A 145 -39.69 21.84 -20.54
CA ARG A 145 -41.03 21.41 -20.91
C ARG A 145 -41.50 20.18 -20.11
N LEU A 146 -40.66 19.19 -19.99
CA LEU A 146 -40.94 17.94 -19.27
C LEU A 146 -41.09 18.16 -17.76
N LEU A 147 -40.28 19.00 -17.13
CA LEU A 147 -40.42 19.35 -15.72
C LEU A 147 -41.70 20.13 -15.42
N ASN A 148 -42.11 21.02 -16.31
CA ASN A 148 -43.43 21.66 -16.23
C ASN A 148 -44.57 20.63 -16.40
N ARG A 149 -44.38 19.63 -17.25
CA ARG A 149 -45.38 18.54 -17.41
C ARG A 149 -45.46 17.68 -16.14
N ALA A 150 -44.30 17.41 -15.46
CA ALA A 150 -44.23 16.68 -14.18
C ALA A 150 -45.13 17.35 -13.11
N ARG A 151 -45.08 18.68 -12.96
CA ARG A 151 -45.98 19.42 -12.05
C ARG A 151 -47.45 19.17 -12.35
N ARG A 152 -47.85 19.26 -13.62
CA ARG A 152 -49.23 19.01 -14.04
C ARG A 152 -49.70 17.55 -13.79
N LEU A 153 -48.78 16.64 -13.71
CA LEU A 153 -49.01 15.22 -13.37
C LEU A 153 -48.99 14.96 -11.85
N GLY A 154 -48.81 15.99 -11.02
CA GLY A 154 -48.76 15.84 -9.56
C GLY A 154 -47.46 15.29 -9.00
N LEU A 155 -46.38 15.31 -9.78
CA LEU A 155 -45.01 15.00 -9.34
C LEU A 155 -44.31 16.24 -8.79
N ARG A 156 -43.22 16.07 -8.12
CA ARG A 156 -42.38 17.15 -7.54
C ARG A 156 -41.07 17.29 -8.31
N PRO A 157 -40.95 18.19 -9.28
CA PRO A 157 -39.65 18.49 -9.88
C PRO A 157 -38.68 19.04 -8.84
N GLU A 158 -37.56 18.35 -8.60
CA GLU A 158 -36.52 18.80 -7.69
C GLU A 158 -35.36 19.43 -8.44
N GLY A 159 -35.00 18.93 -9.62
CA GLY A 159 -33.82 19.41 -10.30
C GLY A 159 -33.57 18.85 -11.69
N VAL A 160 -32.37 19.11 -12.12
CA VAL A 160 -31.78 18.65 -13.37
C VAL A 160 -30.56 17.79 -13.07
N CYS A 161 -30.36 16.71 -13.80
CA CYS A 161 -29.15 15.91 -13.71
C CYS A 161 -28.45 15.75 -15.06
N PHE A 162 -27.16 15.52 -15.03
CA PHE A 162 -26.34 15.16 -16.18
C PHE A 162 -25.21 14.23 -15.76
N HIS A 163 -24.51 13.63 -16.73
CA HIS A 163 -23.34 12.81 -16.45
C HIS A 163 -22.28 13.04 -17.53
N VAL A 164 -21.08 13.45 -17.13
CA VAL A 164 -19.98 13.88 -18.02
C VAL A 164 -19.26 12.75 -18.75
N GLY A 165 -19.67 11.50 -18.56
CA GLY A 165 -18.97 10.29 -19.02
C GLY A 165 -18.11 9.67 -17.91
N SER A 166 -17.77 8.38 -18.07
CA SER A 166 -16.94 7.68 -17.08
C SER A 166 -15.46 8.02 -17.28
N GLN A 167 -14.72 8.15 -16.17
CA GLN A 167 -13.29 8.50 -16.19
C GLN A 167 -13.06 9.81 -16.98
N GLN A 168 -13.70 10.89 -16.55
CA GLN A 168 -13.58 12.19 -17.22
C GLN A 168 -12.27 12.88 -16.82
N LEU A 169 -11.44 13.19 -17.80
CA LEU A 169 -10.13 13.81 -17.59
C LEU A 169 -10.10 15.33 -17.78
N ASP A 170 -11.21 15.90 -18.27
CA ASP A 170 -11.35 17.33 -18.49
C ASP A 170 -12.32 17.96 -17.46
N PRO A 171 -11.84 18.72 -16.46
CA PRO A 171 -12.70 19.40 -15.48
C PRO A 171 -13.73 20.34 -16.09
N SER A 172 -13.50 20.88 -17.29
CA SER A 172 -14.45 21.79 -17.97
C SER A 172 -15.76 21.11 -18.37
N ALA A 173 -15.79 19.78 -18.39
CA ALA A 173 -17.01 19.02 -18.67
C ALA A 173 -18.10 19.31 -17.64
N TRP A 174 -17.76 19.43 -16.36
CA TRP A 174 -18.74 19.77 -15.32
C TRP A 174 -19.22 21.22 -15.42
N GLU A 175 -18.32 22.18 -15.74
CA GLU A 175 -18.73 23.56 -16.03
C GLU A 175 -19.71 23.62 -17.19
N MET A 176 -19.46 22.86 -18.27
CA MET A 176 -20.36 22.78 -19.42
C MET A 176 -21.74 22.26 -19.03
N GLY A 177 -21.81 21.23 -18.20
CA GLY A 177 -23.07 20.67 -17.69
C GLY A 177 -23.87 21.70 -16.89
N VAL A 178 -23.22 22.41 -15.96
CA VAL A 178 -23.83 23.48 -15.17
C VAL A 178 -24.33 24.62 -16.07
N ARG A 179 -23.53 25.03 -17.05
CA ARG A 179 -23.91 26.05 -18.04
C ARG A 179 -25.18 25.69 -18.81
N CYS A 180 -25.30 24.41 -19.26
CA CYS A 180 -26.48 23.96 -19.98
C CYS A 180 -27.70 23.76 -19.07
N ALA A 181 -27.51 23.48 -17.79
CA ALA A 181 -28.60 23.37 -16.81
C ALA A 181 -29.19 24.71 -16.37
N ALA A 182 -28.36 25.74 -16.21
CA ALA A 182 -28.75 27.02 -15.62
C ALA A 182 -30.00 27.67 -16.25
N PRO A 183 -30.18 27.75 -17.59
CA PRO A 183 -31.41 28.34 -18.19
C PRO A 183 -32.70 27.61 -17.81
N ILE A 184 -32.62 26.33 -17.44
CA ILE A 184 -33.79 25.55 -16.99
C ILE A 184 -34.23 26.05 -15.60
N PHE A 185 -33.27 26.32 -14.71
CA PHE A 185 -33.54 26.90 -13.39
C PHE A 185 -34.12 28.32 -13.49
N ASP A 186 -33.62 29.15 -14.40
CA ASP A 186 -34.16 30.49 -14.66
C ASP A 186 -35.61 30.42 -15.15
N THR A 187 -35.90 29.45 -16.03
CA THR A 187 -37.25 29.26 -16.61
C THR A 187 -38.27 28.80 -15.56
N LEU A 188 -37.84 27.91 -14.64
CA LEU A 188 -38.76 27.28 -13.70
C LEU A 188 -38.79 27.92 -12.31
N GLY A 189 -37.71 28.51 -11.86
CA GLY A 189 -37.60 29.36 -10.67
C GLY A 189 -37.67 28.68 -9.30
N ASP A 190 -38.06 27.40 -9.23
CA ASP A 190 -38.30 26.65 -7.99
C ASP A 190 -37.56 25.30 -7.89
N LEU A 191 -36.66 25.04 -8.82
CA LEU A 191 -35.79 23.89 -8.74
C LEU A 191 -34.73 24.08 -7.63
N THR A 192 -34.49 23.04 -6.87
CA THR A 192 -33.64 23.09 -5.66
C THR A 192 -32.34 22.32 -5.79
N THR A 193 -32.21 21.40 -6.76
CA THR A 193 -31.03 20.54 -6.88
C THR A 193 -30.43 20.55 -8.28
N ILE A 194 -29.10 20.55 -8.34
CA ILE A 194 -28.34 20.25 -9.54
C ILE A 194 -27.49 18.99 -9.30
N ASN A 195 -27.76 17.94 -10.04
CA ASN A 195 -27.06 16.68 -9.93
C ASN A 195 -26.07 16.56 -11.11
N VAL A 196 -24.80 16.66 -10.81
CA VAL A 196 -23.73 16.66 -11.80
C VAL A 196 -23.22 15.26 -12.15
N GLY A 197 -23.88 14.23 -11.63
CA GLY A 197 -23.58 12.82 -11.90
C GLY A 197 -22.26 12.34 -11.30
N GLY A 198 -21.72 11.34 -11.94
CA GLY A 198 -20.41 10.76 -11.61
C GLY A 198 -19.30 11.21 -12.57
N GLY A 199 -18.47 10.25 -12.95
CA GLY A 199 -17.36 10.47 -13.88
C GLY A 199 -16.04 10.85 -13.22
N PHE A 200 -16.01 11.04 -11.90
CA PHE A 200 -14.78 11.32 -11.15
C PHE A 200 -13.73 10.25 -11.40
N PRO A 201 -12.55 10.64 -11.92
CA PRO A 201 -11.53 9.68 -12.34
C PRO A 201 -10.67 9.18 -11.18
N ILE A 202 -10.05 8.00 -11.37
CA ILE A 202 -8.93 7.52 -10.56
C ILE A 202 -7.71 7.29 -11.45
N ALA A 203 -6.52 7.33 -10.87
CA ALA A 203 -5.30 7.02 -11.57
C ALA A 203 -5.19 5.50 -11.81
N TYR A 204 -5.09 5.12 -13.06
CA TYR A 204 -4.67 3.79 -13.52
C TYR A 204 -3.21 3.87 -13.98
N ALA A 205 -2.89 3.41 -15.19
CA ALA A 205 -1.56 3.58 -15.77
C ALA A 205 -1.21 5.05 -16.10
N ALA A 206 -2.22 5.93 -16.26
CA ALA A 206 -2.05 7.35 -16.57
C ALA A 206 -2.49 8.24 -15.39
N SER A 207 -1.89 9.44 -15.30
CA SER A 207 -2.30 10.46 -14.33
C SER A 207 -3.68 11.05 -14.66
N VAL A 208 -4.37 11.53 -13.61
CA VAL A 208 -5.71 12.13 -13.71
C VAL A 208 -5.70 13.51 -13.06
N PRO A 209 -6.66 14.40 -13.39
CA PRO A 209 -6.83 15.66 -12.70
C PRO A 209 -7.13 15.44 -11.21
N ALA A 210 -6.57 16.29 -10.37
CA ALA A 210 -6.87 16.30 -8.95
C ALA A 210 -8.36 16.66 -8.71
N LEU A 211 -8.95 16.16 -7.62
CA LEU A 211 -10.34 16.46 -7.25
C LEU A 211 -10.56 17.97 -7.02
N GLU A 212 -9.53 18.66 -6.58
CA GLU A 212 -9.53 20.12 -6.40
C GLU A 212 -9.77 20.86 -7.71
N ALA A 213 -9.20 20.41 -8.82
CA ALA A 213 -9.43 21.02 -10.14
C ALA A 213 -10.89 20.86 -10.59
N ILE A 214 -11.51 19.72 -10.29
CA ILE A 214 -12.93 19.47 -10.57
C ILE A 214 -13.79 20.34 -9.65
N ARG A 215 -13.46 20.44 -8.36
CA ARG A 215 -14.12 21.35 -7.41
C ARG A 215 -14.09 22.78 -7.93
N ASP A 216 -12.91 23.29 -8.28
CA ASP A 216 -12.72 24.68 -8.70
C ASP A 216 -13.53 25.00 -9.96
N ALA A 217 -13.62 24.05 -10.91
CA ALA A 217 -14.48 24.18 -12.09
C ALA A 217 -15.98 24.24 -11.72
N LEU A 218 -16.42 23.34 -10.83
CA LEU A 218 -17.81 23.32 -10.34
C LEU A 218 -18.16 24.58 -9.56
N GLU A 219 -17.36 24.99 -8.58
CA GLU A 219 -17.61 26.19 -7.76
C GLU A 219 -17.63 27.47 -8.60
N SER A 220 -16.69 27.59 -9.55
CA SER A 220 -16.65 28.69 -10.51
C SER A 220 -17.92 28.75 -11.36
N ALA A 221 -18.37 27.59 -11.86
CA ALA A 221 -19.57 27.47 -12.67
C ALA A 221 -20.84 27.81 -11.84
N LEU A 222 -20.97 27.20 -10.65
CA LEU A 222 -22.12 27.49 -9.76
C LEU A 222 -22.19 28.96 -9.38
N THR A 223 -21.07 29.57 -9.04
CA THR A 223 -20.99 31.00 -8.74
C THR A 223 -21.37 31.89 -9.95
N ARG A 224 -20.84 31.54 -11.14
CA ARG A 224 -21.09 32.27 -12.39
C ARG A 224 -22.56 32.26 -12.81
N TYR A 225 -23.22 31.10 -12.70
CA TYR A 225 -24.54 30.88 -13.29
C TYR A 225 -25.68 31.04 -12.26
N PHE A 226 -25.42 30.86 -10.97
CA PHE A 226 -26.44 30.92 -9.91
C PHE A 226 -26.16 32.01 -8.87
N GLY A 227 -24.99 32.66 -8.90
CA GLY A 227 -24.64 33.72 -7.98
C GLY A 227 -24.56 33.29 -6.52
N ALA A 228 -25.15 34.06 -5.63
CA ALA A 228 -25.07 33.84 -4.17
C ALA A 228 -26.00 32.71 -3.65
N ARG A 229 -26.85 32.13 -4.47
CA ARG A 229 -27.83 31.13 -4.06
C ARG A 229 -27.83 29.95 -5.04
N PRO A 230 -26.71 29.18 -5.12
CA PRO A 230 -26.68 28.02 -5.97
C PRO A 230 -27.66 26.95 -5.45
N PRO A 231 -28.23 26.12 -6.34
CA PRO A 231 -28.98 24.95 -5.93
C PRO A 231 -28.08 23.97 -5.16
N GLN A 232 -28.70 23.05 -4.41
CA GLN A 232 -27.97 21.98 -3.73
C GLN A 232 -27.22 21.13 -4.75
N LEU A 233 -25.89 21.06 -4.60
CA LEU A 233 -25.04 20.22 -5.43
C LEU A 233 -25.23 18.75 -5.04
N VAL A 234 -25.47 17.89 -6.02
CA VAL A 234 -25.51 16.44 -5.87
C VAL A 234 -24.47 15.82 -6.79
N VAL A 235 -23.77 14.81 -6.29
CA VAL A 235 -22.78 14.00 -7.04
C VAL A 235 -23.08 12.52 -6.92
N GLU A 236 -22.80 11.76 -7.99
CA GLU A 236 -23.04 10.31 -8.06
C GLU A 236 -21.72 9.54 -8.26
N PRO A 237 -20.79 9.60 -7.28
CA PRO A 237 -19.53 8.91 -7.40
C PRO A 237 -19.73 7.39 -7.34
N GLY A 238 -19.02 6.66 -8.18
CA GLY A 238 -18.88 5.22 -8.11
C GLY A 238 -17.39 4.87 -8.04
N ARG A 239 -16.71 4.93 -9.19
CA ARG A 239 -15.31 4.58 -9.38
C ARG A 239 -14.36 5.21 -8.35
N VAL A 240 -14.49 6.50 -8.10
CA VAL A 240 -13.60 7.23 -7.19
C VAL A 240 -13.69 6.74 -5.74
N LEU A 241 -14.81 6.11 -5.34
CA LEU A 241 -14.96 5.58 -3.98
C LEU A 241 -14.40 4.15 -3.84
N VAL A 242 -14.57 3.31 -4.83
CA VAL A 242 -14.27 1.87 -4.70
C VAL A 242 -13.16 1.38 -5.63
N GLY A 243 -12.81 2.10 -6.69
CA GLY A 243 -11.86 1.65 -7.69
C GLY A 243 -10.49 1.31 -7.11
N SER A 244 -9.86 2.27 -6.43
CA SER A 244 -8.55 2.08 -5.80
C SER A 244 -8.56 1.21 -4.53
N ALA A 245 -9.76 0.82 -4.09
CA ALA A 245 -9.93 -0.06 -2.93
C ALA A 245 -9.92 -1.56 -3.31
N GLY A 246 -9.90 -1.90 -4.59
CA GLY A 246 -9.96 -3.29 -5.04
C GLY A 246 -8.73 -3.74 -5.82
N ALA A 247 -8.32 -4.99 -5.61
CA ALA A 247 -7.32 -5.67 -6.41
C ALA A 247 -7.82 -7.07 -6.79
N ILE A 248 -7.62 -7.47 -8.04
CA ILE A 248 -7.89 -8.84 -8.47
C ILE A 248 -6.59 -9.61 -8.45
N ARG A 249 -6.55 -10.68 -7.67
CA ARG A 249 -5.47 -11.68 -7.72
C ARG A 249 -5.78 -12.73 -8.74
N CYS A 250 -4.86 -12.95 -9.66
CA CYS A 250 -4.93 -13.95 -10.72
C CYS A 250 -3.57 -14.64 -10.91
N GLU A 251 -3.53 -15.66 -11.77
CA GLU A 251 -2.36 -16.49 -12.02
C GLU A 251 -2.04 -16.53 -13.52
N VAL A 252 -0.75 -16.63 -13.85
CA VAL A 252 -0.30 -16.93 -15.21
C VAL A 252 -0.58 -18.41 -15.51
N VAL A 253 -1.52 -18.68 -16.39
CA VAL A 253 -1.88 -20.06 -16.77
C VAL A 253 -0.93 -20.62 -17.83
N ALA A 254 -0.59 -19.79 -18.82
CA ALA A 254 0.23 -20.22 -19.95
C ALA A 254 1.01 -19.06 -20.57
N LEU A 255 2.12 -19.42 -21.21
CA LEU A 255 2.96 -18.52 -22.01
C LEU A 255 3.21 -19.16 -23.37
N ARG A 256 3.19 -18.36 -24.44
CA ARG A 256 3.62 -18.82 -25.75
C ARG A 256 4.13 -17.68 -26.61
N THR A 257 4.90 -18.01 -27.64
CA THR A 257 5.14 -17.12 -28.78
C THR A 257 4.06 -17.37 -29.83
N GLY A 258 3.32 -16.34 -30.21
CA GLY A 258 2.30 -16.41 -31.25
C GLY A 258 2.89 -16.64 -32.64
N THR A 259 2.06 -16.97 -33.62
CA THR A 259 2.47 -17.10 -35.03
C THR A 259 2.90 -15.76 -35.63
N ASP A 260 2.51 -14.66 -34.99
CA ASP A 260 2.88 -13.27 -35.29
C ASP A 260 4.22 -12.86 -34.65
N GLY A 261 4.89 -13.78 -33.93
CA GLY A 261 6.14 -13.56 -33.23
C GLY A 261 6.02 -12.84 -31.89
N ARG A 262 4.81 -12.41 -31.50
CA ARG A 262 4.58 -11.72 -30.21
C ARG A 262 4.53 -12.71 -29.04
N ARG A 263 4.97 -12.24 -27.88
CA ARG A 263 4.81 -12.95 -26.62
C ARG A 263 3.37 -12.84 -26.11
N TRP A 264 2.75 -13.96 -25.75
CA TRP A 264 1.41 -14.05 -25.20
C TRP A 264 1.47 -14.56 -23.76
N VAL A 265 0.78 -13.88 -22.85
CA VAL A 265 0.60 -14.25 -21.44
C VAL A 265 -0.88 -14.47 -21.21
N TYR A 266 -1.25 -15.69 -20.80
CA TYR A 266 -2.63 -16.06 -20.51
C TYR A 266 -2.83 -16.09 -19.00
N LEU A 267 -3.83 -15.32 -18.53
CA LEU A 267 -4.24 -15.29 -17.14
C LEU A 267 -5.46 -16.18 -16.91
N ASP A 268 -5.72 -16.58 -15.68
CA ASP A 268 -6.95 -17.28 -15.28
C ASP A 268 -8.19 -16.37 -15.19
N ILE A 269 -8.05 -15.09 -15.52
CA ILE A 269 -9.13 -14.10 -15.66
C ILE A 269 -8.97 -13.33 -16.97
N GLY A 270 -10.12 -12.94 -17.54
CA GLY A 270 -10.18 -12.16 -18.77
C GLY A 270 -11.29 -11.12 -18.78
N ARG A 271 -11.60 -10.59 -19.95
CA ARG A 271 -12.66 -9.58 -20.13
C ARG A 271 -14.00 -10.06 -19.58
N TYR A 272 -14.35 -11.31 -19.84
CA TYR A 272 -15.62 -11.89 -19.41
C TYR A 272 -15.67 -12.22 -17.93
N GLY A 273 -14.51 -12.42 -17.29
CA GLY A 273 -14.40 -12.68 -15.85
C GLY A 273 -14.50 -11.45 -14.95
N GLY A 274 -14.65 -10.24 -15.54
CA GLY A 274 -14.78 -9.00 -14.79
C GLY A 274 -13.93 -7.84 -15.30
N LEU A 275 -13.18 -8.03 -16.39
CA LEU A 275 -12.31 -6.99 -16.94
C LEU A 275 -12.86 -6.41 -18.26
N ALA A 276 -14.20 -6.29 -18.37
CA ALA A 276 -14.87 -5.81 -19.56
C ALA A 276 -14.45 -4.38 -19.98
N GLU A 277 -14.07 -3.53 -19.01
CA GLU A 277 -13.60 -2.16 -19.31
C GLU A 277 -12.23 -2.09 -20.00
N THR A 278 -11.53 -3.23 -20.16
CA THR A 278 -10.32 -3.31 -21.01
C THR A 278 -10.67 -3.32 -22.50
N GLU A 279 -11.96 -3.36 -22.87
CA GLU A 279 -12.38 -3.21 -24.25
C GLU A 279 -11.81 -1.92 -24.85
N ASN A 280 -11.22 -2.05 -26.06
CA ASN A 280 -10.51 -0.97 -26.75
C ASN A 280 -9.41 -0.30 -25.87
N GLU A 281 -8.94 -1.01 -24.86
CA GLU A 281 -7.97 -0.52 -23.87
C GLU A 281 -8.42 0.76 -23.14
N TYR A 282 -9.73 0.95 -22.96
CA TYR A 282 -10.29 2.13 -22.30
C TYR A 282 -9.75 2.27 -20.86
N ILE A 283 -9.76 1.17 -20.10
CA ILE A 283 -9.13 1.13 -18.77
C ILE A 283 -7.87 0.27 -18.86
N ARG A 284 -6.73 0.89 -18.55
CA ARG A 284 -5.44 0.22 -18.51
C ARG A 284 -5.01 0.08 -17.05
N TYR A 285 -5.36 -1.06 -16.46
CA TYR A 285 -5.03 -1.37 -15.07
C TYR A 285 -3.52 -1.46 -14.85
N ARG A 286 -3.07 -1.14 -13.64
CA ARG A 286 -1.70 -1.41 -13.21
C ARG A 286 -1.60 -2.87 -12.80
N LEU A 287 -0.56 -3.54 -13.26
CA LEU A 287 -0.28 -4.94 -12.91
C LEU A 287 0.94 -4.98 -12.00
N ARG A 288 0.89 -5.85 -11.00
CA ARG A 288 2.00 -6.20 -10.12
C ARG A 288 2.18 -7.71 -10.18
N THR A 289 3.43 -8.18 -10.26
CA THR A 289 3.75 -9.60 -10.43
C THR A 289 4.78 -10.06 -9.39
N ASP A 290 4.90 -11.37 -9.17
CA ASP A 290 5.96 -11.96 -8.35
C ASP A 290 7.37 -11.72 -8.94
N ARG A 291 7.46 -11.25 -10.19
CA ARG A 291 8.71 -10.99 -10.93
C ARG A 291 8.97 -9.50 -11.17
N ASP A 292 8.29 -8.62 -10.45
CA ASP A 292 8.51 -7.19 -10.59
C ASP A 292 9.97 -6.83 -10.30
N GLY A 293 10.54 -5.94 -11.15
CA GLY A 293 11.95 -5.57 -11.11
C GLY A 293 12.84 -6.39 -12.04
N ASP A 294 12.37 -7.51 -12.63
CA ASP A 294 13.09 -8.18 -13.73
C ASP A 294 13.00 -7.36 -15.01
N PRO A 295 13.90 -7.62 -16.00
CA PRO A 295 13.79 -7.02 -17.32
C PRO A 295 12.40 -7.27 -17.91
N VAL A 296 11.81 -6.23 -18.49
CA VAL A 296 10.47 -6.28 -19.08
C VAL A 296 10.55 -6.33 -20.60
N ASP A 297 9.56 -6.98 -21.21
CA ASP A 297 9.31 -6.96 -22.66
C ASP A 297 7.81 -6.94 -22.90
N ASP A 298 7.39 -6.41 -24.02
CA ASP A 298 5.98 -6.30 -24.38
C ASP A 298 5.35 -7.68 -24.58
N ALA A 299 4.14 -7.82 -24.07
CA ALA A 299 3.33 -9.03 -24.21
C ALA A 299 1.88 -8.70 -24.54
N VAL A 300 1.23 -9.58 -25.26
CA VAL A 300 -0.23 -9.61 -25.36
C VAL A 300 -0.75 -10.30 -24.10
N ILE A 301 -1.71 -9.68 -23.40
CA ILE A 301 -2.35 -10.29 -22.23
C ILE A 301 -3.75 -10.76 -22.64
N ALA A 302 -4.04 -12.03 -22.41
CA ALA A 302 -5.31 -12.65 -22.75
C ALA A 302 -5.90 -13.41 -21.57
N GLY A 303 -7.23 -13.54 -21.56
CA GLY A 303 -7.97 -14.36 -20.62
C GLY A 303 -8.06 -15.83 -21.01
N PRO A 304 -8.73 -16.65 -20.17
CA PRO A 304 -8.77 -18.10 -20.32
C PRO A 304 -9.90 -18.62 -21.21
N THR A 305 -10.80 -17.76 -21.70
CA THR A 305 -11.97 -18.23 -22.46
C THR A 305 -11.61 -18.62 -23.88
N CYS A 306 -12.48 -19.38 -24.52
CA CYS A 306 -12.31 -19.79 -25.92
C CYS A 306 -12.65 -18.69 -26.94
N ASP A 307 -13.00 -17.49 -26.48
CA ASP A 307 -13.32 -16.36 -27.33
C ASP A 307 -12.05 -15.61 -27.77
N GLY A 308 -11.94 -15.34 -29.07
CA GLY A 308 -10.82 -14.59 -29.64
C GLY A 308 -10.74 -13.13 -29.17
N ASP A 309 -11.84 -12.56 -28.69
CA ASP A 309 -11.90 -11.21 -28.13
C ASP A 309 -11.53 -11.13 -26.65
N ASP A 310 -11.22 -12.27 -26.00
CA ASP A 310 -10.77 -12.30 -24.60
C ASP A 310 -9.30 -11.88 -24.48
N VAL A 311 -9.00 -10.71 -25.00
CA VAL A 311 -7.68 -10.05 -24.96
C VAL A 311 -7.82 -8.76 -24.18
N LEU A 312 -7.07 -8.64 -23.10
CA LEU A 312 -7.06 -7.45 -22.23
C LEU A 312 -6.25 -6.32 -22.87
N TYR A 313 -5.03 -6.64 -23.30
CA TYR A 313 -4.09 -5.65 -23.87
C TYR A 313 -3.31 -6.25 -25.04
N GLN A 314 -3.19 -5.49 -26.11
CA GLN A 314 -2.40 -5.88 -27.29
C GLN A 314 -0.89 -5.72 -27.06
N SER A 315 -0.48 -4.85 -26.14
CA SER A 315 0.91 -4.63 -25.73
C SER A 315 0.92 -4.14 -24.29
N TYR A 316 1.56 -4.89 -23.41
CA TYR A 316 1.76 -4.52 -22.02
C TYR A 316 3.15 -4.98 -21.55
N PRO A 317 3.98 -4.08 -20.94
CA PRO A 317 5.29 -4.45 -20.46
C PRO A 317 5.18 -5.38 -19.25
N LEU A 318 5.68 -6.61 -19.38
CA LEU A 318 5.69 -7.64 -18.32
C LEU A 318 7.09 -8.25 -18.19
N PRO A 319 7.47 -8.67 -16.97
CA PRO A 319 8.75 -9.34 -16.75
C PRO A 319 8.95 -10.53 -17.70
N VAL A 320 10.15 -10.64 -18.29
CA VAL A 320 10.46 -11.73 -19.23
C VAL A 320 10.60 -13.09 -18.53
N THR A 321 10.81 -13.08 -17.24
CA THR A 321 10.99 -14.26 -16.39
C THR A 321 9.69 -14.85 -15.86
N LEU A 322 8.52 -14.25 -16.16
CA LEU A 322 7.22 -14.82 -15.78
C LEU A 322 7.09 -16.26 -16.24
N CYS A 323 6.56 -17.10 -15.37
CA CYS A 323 6.30 -18.53 -15.59
C CYS A 323 4.82 -18.85 -15.26
N PRO A 324 4.27 -19.96 -15.82
CA PRO A 324 3.00 -20.49 -15.34
C PRO A 324 3.05 -20.75 -13.84
N GLY A 325 2.00 -20.35 -13.12
CA GLY A 325 1.92 -20.39 -11.66
C GLY A 325 2.34 -19.09 -10.96
N ASP A 326 2.99 -18.16 -11.67
CA ASP A 326 3.31 -16.83 -11.10
C ASP A 326 2.03 -16.01 -10.88
N ARG A 327 1.97 -15.28 -9.77
CA ARG A 327 0.83 -14.44 -9.41
C ARG A 327 0.89 -13.11 -10.15
N VAL A 328 -0.30 -12.61 -10.48
CA VAL A 328 -0.50 -11.27 -11.02
C VAL A 328 -1.60 -10.58 -10.21
N ASP A 329 -1.32 -9.44 -9.63
CA ASP A 329 -2.31 -8.58 -9.01
C ASP A 329 -2.69 -7.46 -9.98
N ILE A 330 -3.98 -7.39 -10.33
CA ILE A 330 -4.57 -6.31 -11.14
C ILE A 330 -5.08 -5.25 -10.16
N LEU A 331 -4.36 -4.14 -10.06
CA LEU A 331 -4.61 -3.08 -9.08
C LEU A 331 -5.73 -2.14 -9.53
N ASP A 332 -6.34 -1.42 -8.58
CA ASP A 332 -7.40 -0.43 -8.81
C ASP A 332 -8.67 -1.02 -9.44
N ALA A 333 -8.92 -2.30 -9.19
CA ALA A 333 -9.98 -3.10 -9.81
C ALA A 333 -11.28 -3.19 -8.99
N GLY A 334 -11.49 -2.27 -8.03
CA GLY A 334 -12.67 -2.31 -7.13
C GLY A 334 -13.98 -1.86 -7.76
N ALA A 335 -13.93 -1.19 -8.92
CA ALA A 335 -15.10 -0.66 -9.62
C ALA A 335 -15.33 -1.35 -10.96
N TYR A 336 -16.59 -1.70 -11.26
CA TYR A 336 -17.02 -2.24 -12.57
C TYR A 336 -16.26 -3.52 -12.98
N THR A 337 -15.91 -4.36 -12.02
CA THR A 337 -15.28 -5.67 -12.24
C THR A 337 -16.26 -6.80 -11.91
N ALA A 338 -16.34 -7.27 -10.66
CA ALA A 338 -17.28 -8.32 -10.30
C ALA A 338 -18.75 -8.00 -10.66
N SER A 339 -19.14 -6.70 -10.60
CA SER A 339 -20.48 -6.25 -11.01
C SER A 339 -20.69 -6.21 -12.54
N TYR A 340 -19.63 -6.38 -13.32
CA TYR A 340 -19.67 -6.29 -14.80
C TYR A 340 -19.21 -7.59 -15.47
N ALA A 341 -19.06 -8.66 -14.69
CA ALA A 341 -18.68 -9.97 -15.19
C ALA A 341 -19.85 -10.70 -15.88
N SER A 342 -19.54 -11.48 -16.90
CA SER A 342 -20.46 -12.43 -17.51
C SER A 342 -20.58 -13.66 -16.63
N ALA A 343 -21.76 -13.97 -16.11
CA ALA A 343 -21.95 -15.19 -15.36
C ALA A 343 -22.03 -16.42 -16.30
N ALA A 344 -21.27 -17.45 -15.98
CA ALA A 344 -21.30 -18.77 -16.62
C ALA A 344 -20.87 -18.82 -18.11
N PHE A 345 -20.25 -17.76 -18.67
CA PHE A 345 -19.66 -17.86 -20.01
C PHE A 345 -18.52 -18.89 -20.01
N ASN A 346 -18.51 -19.83 -20.93
CA ASN A 346 -17.67 -21.06 -20.94
C ASN A 346 -17.72 -21.88 -19.63
N GLY A 347 -18.72 -21.70 -18.78
CA GLY A 347 -18.82 -22.36 -17.48
C GLY A 347 -17.99 -21.76 -16.36
N PHE A 348 -17.29 -20.64 -16.58
CA PHE A 348 -16.55 -19.95 -15.53
C PHE A 348 -17.50 -19.38 -14.47
N PRO A 349 -17.16 -19.53 -13.16
CA PRO A 349 -17.95 -18.96 -12.08
C PRO A 349 -17.85 -17.44 -12.05
N PRO A 350 -18.80 -16.75 -11.40
CA PRO A 350 -18.64 -15.33 -11.07
C PRO A 350 -17.35 -15.11 -10.27
N LEU A 351 -16.70 -13.96 -10.48
CA LEU A 351 -15.50 -13.58 -9.74
C LEU A 351 -15.78 -13.51 -8.23
N PRO A 352 -15.15 -14.36 -7.40
CA PRO A 352 -15.31 -14.31 -5.95
C PRO A 352 -14.84 -12.95 -5.40
N VAL A 353 -15.56 -12.42 -4.40
CA VAL A 353 -15.23 -11.14 -3.77
C VAL A 353 -14.98 -11.37 -2.28
N HIS A 354 -13.83 -10.95 -1.80
CA HIS A 354 -13.42 -11.01 -0.41
C HIS A 354 -13.31 -9.60 0.17
N PHE A 355 -13.74 -9.43 1.41
CA PHE A 355 -13.73 -8.15 2.12
C PHE A 355 -12.80 -8.25 3.32
N GLY A 356 -11.97 -7.23 3.44
CA GLY A 356 -10.83 -7.29 4.31
C GLY A 356 -9.77 -8.17 3.66
N LEU A 357 -8.56 -7.74 3.69
CA LEU A 357 -7.46 -8.68 3.62
C LEU A 357 -7.70 -9.66 4.76
N GLU A 358 -7.42 -10.93 4.58
CA GLU A 358 -7.35 -11.82 5.71
C GLU A 358 -6.51 -11.09 6.75
N GLN A 359 -7.15 -10.67 7.85
CA GLN A 359 -6.41 -10.21 9.01
C GLN A 359 -5.54 -11.39 9.39
N ARG A 360 -4.30 -11.34 8.95
CA ARG A 360 -3.36 -12.41 9.25
C ARG A 360 -2.71 -12.08 10.57
N ASP A 361 -3.00 -12.88 11.55
CA ASP A 361 -2.26 -12.82 12.80
C ASP A 361 -0.94 -13.59 12.63
N ILE A 362 0.17 -12.89 12.81
CA ILE A 362 1.48 -13.53 12.97
C ILE A 362 1.74 -13.69 14.46
N VAL A 363 1.86 -14.93 14.88
CA VAL A 363 2.26 -15.28 16.25
C VAL A 363 3.79 -15.36 16.30
N GLU A 364 4.41 -14.29 16.78
CA GLU A 364 5.86 -14.20 16.95
C GLU A 364 6.27 -14.91 18.24
N PRO A 365 7.19 -15.89 18.19
CA PRO A 365 7.73 -16.51 19.39
C PRO A 365 8.80 -15.59 20.00
N LEU A 366 8.62 -15.16 21.24
CA LEU A 366 9.59 -14.30 21.95
C LEU A 366 10.49 -15.10 22.90
N ALA A 367 9.91 -16.05 23.65
CA ALA A 367 10.62 -16.93 24.57
C ALA A 367 9.73 -18.15 24.87
N PRO A 368 10.23 -19.20 25.53
CA PRO A 368 9.41 -20.33 25.93
C PRO A 368 8.16 -19.90 26.70
N GLY A 369 6.97 -20.15 26.13
CA GLY A 369 5.69 -19.77 26.70
C GLY A 369 5.29 -18.30 26.55
N ILE A 370 6.07 -17.48 25.84
CA ILE A 370 5.78 -16.06 25.58
C ILE A 370 5.72 -15.82 24.08
N THR A 371 4.60 -15.28 23.62
CA THR A 371 4.39 -14.92 22.21
C THR A 371 3.87 -13.48 22.10
N ARG A 372 4.09 -12.87 20.94
CA ARG A 372 3.47 -11.60 20.53
C ARG A 372 2.60 -11.85 19.31
N ASN A 373 1.39 -11.32 19.32
CA ASN A 373 0.50 -11.35 18.16
C ASN A 373 0.60 -10.04 17.39
N TRP A 374 0.95 -10.14 16.12
CA TRP A 374 0.90 -9.07 15.16
C TRP A 374 -0.33 -9.24 14.28
N ARG A 375 -1.20 -8.26 14.28
CA ARG A 375 -2.33 -8.22 13.35
C ARG A 375 -1.93 -7.45 12.12
N LEU A 376 -1.91 -8.13 10.98
CA LEU A 376 -1.67 -7.52 9.68
C LEU A 376 -3.02 -7.14 9.09
N SER A 377 -3.21 -5.85 8.86
CA SER A 377 -4.36 -5.33 8.10
C SER A 377 -4.18 -5.53 6.60
N GLU A 378 -2.93 -5.76 6.15
CA GLU A 378 -2.58 -6.03 4.76
C GLU A 378 -1.36 -6.94 4.70
N VAL A 379 -1.41 -8.00 3.89
CA VAL A 379 -0.23 -8.78 3.49
C VAL A 379 0.22 -8.29 2.12
N VAL A 380 1.36 -7.60 2.10
CA VAL A 380 1.93 -7.02 0.87
C VAL A 380 2.76 -8.04 0.10
N CYS A 381 3.47 -8.91 0.83
CA CYS A 381 4.29 -9.98 0.27
C CYS A 381 4.23 -11.20 1.20
N ASP A 382 4.16 -12.38 0.63
CA ASP A 382 4.20 -13.67 1.35
C ASP A 382 4.93 -14.67 0.45
N VAL A 383 6.21 -14.90 0.73
CA VAL A 383 7.06 -15.72 -0.13
C VAL A 383 7.95 -16.65 0.69
N GLN A 384 8.12 -17.89 0.21
CA GLN A 384 9.11 -18.83 0.73
C GLN A 384 10.37 -18.72 -0.13
N THR A 385 11.43 -18.12 0.43
CA THR A 385 12.74 -18.13 -0.21
C THR A 385 13.49 -19.45 0.06
N GLU A 386 14.68 -19.59 -0.48
CA GLU A 386 15.56 -20.73 -0.15
C GLU A 386 15.92 -20.77 1.35
N PHE A 387 15.95 -19.62 2.02
CA PHE A 387 16.50 -19.48 3.38
C PHE A 387 15.45 -19.22 4.46
N ALA A 388 14.33 -18.59 4.14
CA ALA A 388 13.31 -18.20 5.12
C ALA A 388 11.93 -18.01 4.49
N HIS A 389 10.90 -18.07 5.32
CA HIS A 389 9.55 -17.64 4.96
C HIS A 389 9.36 -16.17 5.30
N LEU A 390 9.25 -15.33 4.27
CA LEU A 390 9.10 -13.89 4.41
C LEU A 390 7.63 -13.47 4.32
N VAL A 391 7.22 -12.61 5.24
CA VAL A 391 5.93 -11.92 5.17
C VAL A 391 6.18 -10.42 5.36
N ILE A 392 5.72 -9.62 4.41
CA ILE A 392 5.69 -8.16 4.53
C ILE A 392 4.24 -7.74 4.58
N GLY A 393 3.85 -6.96 5.58
CA GLY A 393 2.47 -6.55 5.73
C GLY A 393 2.30 -5.29 6.56
N ARG A 394 1.12 -4.71 6.49
CA ARG A 394 0.76 -3.50 7.23
C ARG A 394 0.27 -3.83 8.62
N THR A 395 0.87 -3.21 9.60
CA THR A 395 0.49 -3.27 11.02
C THR A 395 0.14 -1.87 11.53
N GLU A 396 -0.26 -1.74 12.79
CA GLU A 396 -0.40 -0.43 13.46
C GLU A 396 0.94 0.35 13.56
N GLN A 397 2.09 -0.33 13.36
CA GLN A 397 3.41 0.29 13.32
C GLN A 397 3.90 0.55 11.88
N GLY A 398 2.99 0.65 10.91
CA GLY A 398 3.31 0.77 9.50
C GLY A 398 3.65 -0.58 8.85
N ILE A 399 4.36 -0.54 7.72
CA ILE A 399 4.81 -1.77 7.04
C ILE A 399 5.88 -2.46 7.89
N ALA A 400 5.70 -3.75 8.09
CA ALA A 400 6.59 -4.60 8.88
C ALA A 400 7.08 -5.80 8.07
N LEU A 401 8.33 -6.19 8.31
CA LEU A 401 8.98 -7.37 7.75
C LEU A 401 9.07 -8.46 8.82
N PHE A 402 8.62 -9.65 8.47
CA PHE A 402 8.74 -10.87 9.27
C PHE A 402 9.53 -11.93 8.50
N SER A 403 10.44 -12.60 9.18
CA SER A 403 11.17 -13.77 8.68
C SER A 403 10.90 -14.96 9.62
N ASP A 404 10.37 -16.07 9.10
CA ASP A 404 9.97 -17.24 9.90
C ASP A 404 9.06 -16.89 11.10
N ARG A 405 8.16 -15.92 10.93
CA ARG A 405 7.26 -15.32 11.93
C ARG A 405 7.95 -14.39 12.96
N GLU A 406 9.25 -14.21 12.93
CA GLU A 406 9.97 -13.29 13.79
C GLU A 406 10.03 -11.91 13.12
N ARG A 407 9.63 -10.85 13.84
CA ARG A 407 9.73 -9.47 13.35
C ARG A 407 11.20 -9.10 13.13
N GLN A 408 11.53 -8.68 11.92
CA GLN A 408 12.84 -8.14 11.59
C GLN A 408 12.85 -6.62 11.73
N SER A 409 11.86 -5.94 11.12
CA SER A 409 11.75 -4.49 11.21
C SER A 409 10.31 -4.01 11.07
N THR A 410 10.04 -2.75 11.46
CA THR A 410 8.79 -2.03 11.19
C THR A 410 9.11 -0.61 10.72
N GLU A 411 8.24 -0.03 9.91
CA GLU A 411 8.36 1.36 9.45
C GLU A 411 8.54 2.35 10.63
N PHE A 412 7.83 2.10 11.73
CA PHE A 412 7.85 2.94 12.92
C PHE A 412 9.22 2.95 13.62
N SER A 413 9.87 1.79 13.77
CA SER A 413 11.02 1.65 14.67
C SER A 413 12.35 1.35 13.96
N GLN A 414 12.34 1.06 12.65
CA GLN A 414 13.54 0.66 11.93
C GLN A 414 14.70 1.66 12.07
N LEU A 415 14.42 2.97 12.11
CA LEU A 415 15.48 3.97 12.21
C LEU A 415 16.15 3.95 13.60
N VAL A 416 15.35 3.76 14.66
CA VAL A 416 15.87 3.61 16.05
C VAL A 416 16.82 2.42 16.13
N TYR A 417 16.46 1.29 15.50
CA TYR A 417 17.28 0.10 15.43
C TYR A 417 18.59 0.34 14.68
N HIS A 418 18.51 0.84 13.45
CA HIS A 418 19.68 0.97 12.58
C HIS A 418 20.64 2.07 13.04
N GLU A 419 20.14 3.16 13.61
CA GLU A 419 21.01 4.16 14.24
C GLU A 419 21.70 3.60 15.49
N ALA A 420 21.00 2.86 16.34
CA ALA A 420 21.59 2.23 17.53
C ALA A 420 22.66 1.18 17.17
N LEU A 421 22.49 0.45 16.08
CA LEU A 421 23.47 -0.48 15.54
C LEU A 421 24.72 0.27 15.01
N LEU A 422 24.54 1.24 14.11
CA LEU A 422 25.63 1.78 13.31
C LEU A 422 26.30 3.02 13.89
N VAL A 423 25.53 3.98 14.44
CA VAL A 423 26.05 5.29 14.86
C VAL A 423 27.17 5.18 15.91
N PRO A 424 27.07 4.34 16.95
CA PRO A 424 28.17 4.16 17.90
C PRO A 424 29.46 3.68 17.22
N ALA A 425 29.36 2.78 16.23
CA ALA A 425 30.52 2.29 15.48
C ALA A 425 31.14 3.39 14.60
N LEU A 426 30.31 4.21 13.93
CA LEU A 426 30.76 5.38 13.15
C LEU A 426 31.53 6.38 14.03
N LEU A 427 31.03 6.65 15.25
CA LEU A 427 31.64 7.57 16.19
C LEU A 427 32.92 7.03 16.83
N LEU A 428 33.11 5.70 16.87
CA LEU A 428 34.33 5.07 17.39
C LEU A 428 35.39 4.86 16.30
N ALA A 429 35.04 4.81 15.06
CA ALA A 429 35.94 4.66 13.93
C ALA A 429 36.76 5.95 13.70
N ASP A 430 38.04 5.82 13.40
CA ASP A 430 38.90 6.96 13.03
C ASP A 430 38.71 7.40 11.59
N ARG A 431 38.17 6.50 10.76
CA ARG A 431 37.84 6.70 9.34
C ARG A 431 36.59 5.92 9.01
N ILE A 432 35.86 6.35 7.99
CA ILE A 432 34.60 5.74 7.53
C ILE A 432 34.67 5.51 5.99
N ASP A 433 35.84 5.23 5.44
CA ASP A 433 35.97 5.10 3.99
C ASP A 433 35.41 3.78 3.47
N ARG A 434 35.67 2.67 4.20
CA ARG A 434 35.26 1.32 3.78
C ARG A 434 34.47 0.63 4.87
N VAL A 435 33.25 0.19 4.52
CA VAL A 435 32.35 -0.50 5.44
C VAL A 435 31.95 -1.85 4.83
N LEU A 436 31.98 -2.91 5.64
CA LEU A 436 31.42 -4.21 5.29
C LEU A 436 30.12 -4.39 6.07
N VAL A 437 29.04 -4.71 5.37
CA VAL A 437 27.73 -5.04 5.96
C VAL A 437 27.42 -6.50 5.64
N ILE A 438 27.14 -7.32 6.66
CA ILE A 438 26.78 -8.73 6.55
C ILE A 438 25.37 -8.90 7.10
N GLY A 439 24.43 -9.31 6.24
CA GLY A 439 22.98 -9.27 6.52
C GLY A 439 22.39 -7.89 6.28
N SER A 440 21.38 -7.49 7.06
CA SER A 440 20.69 -6.20 6.89
C SER A 440 20.01 -6.05 5.53
N GLY A 441 19.30 -7.07 5.09
CA GLY A 441 18.73 -7.18 3.73
C GLY A 441 17.85 -6.04 3.26
N GLU A 442 17.36 -5.17 4.16
CA GLU A 442 16.65 -3.93 3.80
C GLU A 442 17.55 -2.86 3.19
N GLY A 443 18.87 -2.89 3.49
CA GLY A 443 19.84 -1.94 2.94
C GLY A 443 19.98 -0.61 3.71
N VAL A 444 19.23 -0.41 4.80
CA VAL A 444 19.27 0.85 5.60
C VAL A 444 20.67 1.12 6.14
N VAL A 445 21.35 0.09 6.68
CA VAL A 445 22.72 0.22 7.20
C VAL A 445 23.69 0.74 6.14
N SER A 446 23.60 0.20 4.91
CA SER A 446 24.44 0.64 3.79
C SER A 446 24.17 2.10 3.41
N GLN A 447 22.90 2.52 3.38
CA GLN A 447 22.52 3.92 3.11
C GLN A 447 23.03 4.87 4.19
N LEU A 448 22.92 4.48 5.47
CA LEU A 448 23.44 5.27 6.59
C LEU A 448 24.97 5.38 6.53
N ALA A 449 25.69 4.30 6.21
CA ALA A 449 27.13 4.31 6.06
C ALA A 449 27.58 5.28 4.95
N VAL A 450 26.93 5.25 3.79
CA VAL A 450 27.18 6.19 2.67
C VAL A 450 26.88 7.63 3.11
N SER A 451 25.77 7.86 3.81
CA SER A 451 25.39 9.18 4.31
C SER A 451 26.39 9.71 5.36
N ALA A 452 27.07 8.82 6.08
CA ALA A 452 28.12 9.15 7.04
C ALA A 452 29.50 9.39 6.38
N GLY A 453 29.63 9.18 5.06
CA GLY A 453 30.83 9.45 4.28
C GLY A 453 31.58 8.23 3.76
N ALA A 454 31.01 7.02 3.89
CA ALA A 454 31.63 5.83 3.30
C ALA A 454 31.68 5.94 1.78
N THR A 455 32.86 5.72 1.21
CA THR A 455 33.08 5.74 -0.24
C THR A 455 32.96 4.35 -0.87
N HIS A 456 33.08 3.30 -0.04
CA HIS A 456 32.95 1.90 -0.46
C HIS A 456 32.21 1.12 0.62
N VAL A 457 31.08 0.54 0.27
CA VAL A 457 30.31 -0.36 1.12
C VAL A 457 30.18 -1.70 0.39
N ASP A 458 30.78 -2.74 0.94
CA ASP A 458 30.51 -4.11 0.50
C ASP A 458 29.33 -4.65 1.32
N HIS A 459 28.20 -4.91 0.68
CA HIS A 459 27.01 -5.47 1.33
C HIS A 459 26.87 -6.93 0.94
N VAL A 460 26.92 -7.81 1.93
CA VAL A 460 26.89 -9.27 1.76
C VAL A 460 25.62 -9.81 2.36
N ASP A 461 24.77 -10.40 1.54
CA ASP A 461 23.59 -11.14 1.99
C ASP A 461 23.51 -12.49 1.26
N ILE A 462 22.97 -13.50 1.92
CA ILE A 462 22.83 -14.82 1.32
C ILE A 462 21.54 -14.94 0.52
N ASP A 463 20.50 -14.20 0.94
CA ASP A 463 19.14 -14.32 0.40
C ASP A 463 18.83 -13.16 -0.57
N ARG A 464 19.15 -13.41 -1.84
CA ARG A 464 18.87 -12.45 -2.92
C ARG A 464 17.40 -12.11 -3.04
N GLU A 465 16.52 -13.07 -2.84
CA GLU A 465 15.09 -12.89 -2.98
C GLU A 465 14.54 -12.03 -1.84
N ALA A 466 15.00 -12.25 -0.61
CA ALA A 466 14.64 -11.45 0.54
C ALA A 466 15.04 -9.97 0.38
N VAL A 467 16.27 -9.70 -0.05
CA VAL A 467 16.76 -8.33 -0.33
C VAL A 467 15.90 -7.66 -1.40
N ARG A 468 15.54 -8.38 -2.45
CA ARG A 468 14.72 -7.87 -3.53
C ARG A 468 13.28 -7.57 -3.10
N MET A 469 12.66 -8.48 -2.32
CA MET A 469 11.31 -8.24 -1.79
C MET A 469 11.29 -7.07 -0.82
N SER A 470 12.33 -6.92 0.00
CA SER A 470 12.49 -5.74 0.86
C SER A 470 12.55 -4.44 0.03
N ALA A 471 13.37 -4.39 -1.01
CA ALA A 471 13.50 -3.21 -1.89
C ALA A 471 12.23 -2.89 -2.69
N LEU A 472 11.36 -3.88 -2.96
CA LEU A 472 10.09 -3.70 -3.67
C LEU A 472 8.98 -3.18 -2.76
N HIS A 473 8.95 -3.60 -1.50
CA HIS A 473 7.76 -3.49 -0.67
C HIS A 473 7.93 -2.66 0.61
N LEU A 474 9.16 -2.48 1.09
CA LEU A 474 9.40 -1.65 2.26
C LEU A 474 9.47 -0.16 1.87
N PRO A 475 8.89 0.76 2.68
CA PRO A 475 8.96 2.21 2.43
C PRO A 475 10.29 2.84 2.90
N TYR A 476 11.26 2.01 3.29
CA TYR A 476 12.59 2.39 3.76
C TYR A 476 13.63 1.41 3.23
N GLY A 477 14.91 1.75 3.35
CA GLY A 477 16.00 0.96 2.81
C GLY A 477 16.16 1.16 1.30
N TYR A 478 16.68 0.15 0.62
CA TYR A 478 16.91 0.25 -0.82
C TYR A 478 15.61 0.44 -1.60
N THR A 479 15.62 1.38 -2.51
CA THR A 479 14.73 1.34 -3.67
C THR A 479 15.24 0.31 -4.67
N ILE A 480 14.38 -0.17 -5.57
CA ILE A 480 14.78 -1.10 -6.64
C ILE A 480 15.92 -0.53 -7.50
N ASP A 481 15.93 0.78 -7.76
CA ASP A 481 16.97 1.41 -8.55
C ASP A 481 18.31 1.50 -7.82
N GLU A 482 18.29 1.72 -6.50
CA GLU A 482 19.49 1.67 -5.67
C GLU A 482 20.05 0.25 -5.58
N LEU A 483 19.18 -0.74 -5.41
CA LEU A 483 19.58 -2.15 -5.41
C LEU A 483 20.22 -2.56 -6.75
N ARG A 484 19.62 -2.21 -7.87
CA ARG A 484 20.19 -2.47 -9.22
C ARG A 484 21.56 -1.82 -9.39
N ARG A 485 21.76 -0.60 -8.88
CA ARG A 485 23.09 0.05 -8.91
C ARG A 485 24.09 -0.71 -8.07
N ALA A 486 23.70 -1.15 -6.87
CA ALA A 486 24.55 -1.93 -5.98
C ALA A 486 24.90 -3.30 -6.58
N GLU A 487 23.96 -4.00 -7.20
CA GLU A 487 24.18 -5.27 -7.94
C GLU A 487 25.13 -5.07 -9.13
N GLY A 488 25.03 -3.96 -9.84
CA GLY A 488 25.91 -3.59 -10.94
C GLY A 488 27.24 -2.95 -10.52
N SER A 489 27.47 -2.75 -9.21
CA SER A 489 28.62 -2.01 -8.66
C SER A 489 28.74 -0.58 -9.23
N PHE A 490 27.60 0.07 -9.51
CA PHE A 490 27.52 1.45 -9.98
C PHE A 490 27.24 2.40 -8.80
N GLY A 491 28.28 2.75 -8.06
CA GLY A 491 28.15 3.66 -6.93
C GLY A 491 28.99 3.24 -5.73
N PRO A 492 28.72 3.79 -4.55
CA PRO A 492 29.50 3.49 -3.34
C PRO A 492 29.18 2.11 -2.75
N VAL A 493 28.04 1.50 -3.09
CA VAL A 493 27.61 0.18 -2.57
C VAL A 493 27.81 -0.88 -3.64
N THR A 494 28.41 -2.00 -3.26
CA THR A 494 28.50 -3.23 -4.05
C THR A 494 27.78 -4.35 -3.33
N MET A 495 26.78 -4.96 -3.99
CA MET A 495 26.00 -6.07 -3.44
C MET A 495 26.64 -7.42 -3.78
N HIS A 496 26.78 -8.29 -2.79
CA HIS A 496 27.33 -9.63 -2.92
C HIS A 496 26.35 -10.67 -2.37
N TYR A 497 25.77 -11.50 -3.23
CA TYR A 497 24.92 -12.62 -2.80
C TYR A 497 25.75 -13.84 -2.50
N ARG A 498 26.21 -13.94 -1.24
CA ARG A 498 27.13 -14.99 -0.77
C ARG A 498 26.94 -15.27 0.71
N ASP A 499 27.40 -16.43 1.13
CA ASP A 499 27.55 -16.75 2.53
C ASP A 499 28.56 -15.80 3.21
N GLY A 500 28.14 -15.18 4.31
CA GLY A 500 28.96 -14.18 5.03
C GLY A 500 30.26 -14.77 5.60
N TRP A 501 30.24 -16.04 6.06
CA TRP A 501 31.45 -16.72 6.52
C TRP A 501 32.46 -16.89 5.40
N GLU A 502 32.03 -17.38 4.25
CA GLU A 502 32.92 -17.56 3.10
C GLU A 502 33.48 -16.25 2.58
N PHE A 503 32.68 -15.19 2.61
CA PHE A 503 33.12 -13.86 2.21
C PHE A 503 34.25 -13.36 3.11
N VAL A 504 34.07 -13.40 4.43
CA VAL A 504 35.05 -12.96 5.41
C VAL A 504 36.31 -13.83 5.39
N ASP A 505 36.16 -15.15 5.23
CA ASP A 505 37.29 -16.10 5.19
C ASP A 505 38.23 -15.85 4.01
N ARG A 506 37.69 -15.42 2.87
CA ARG A 506 38.44 -15.12 1.65
C ARG A 506 38.81 -13.65 1.51
N CYS A 507 38.38 -12.81 2.45
CA CYS A 507 38.58 -11.38 2.35
C CYS A 507 40.03 -10.99 2.62
N THR A 508 40.61 -10.22 1.68
CA THR A 508 41.96 -9.64 1.82
C THR A 508 41.94 -8.13 2.02
N VAL A 509 40.74 -7.54 2.02
CA VAL A 509 40.51 -6.10 2.16
C VAL A 509 40.37 -5.75 3.64
N ALA A 510 40.92 -4.63 4.04
CA ALA A 510 40.72 -4.08 5.38
C ALA A 510 39.56 -3.08 5.36
N TYR A 511 38.68 -3.17 6.36
CA TYR A 511 37.55 -2.28 6.56
C TYR A 511 37.73 -1.40 7.78
N ASP A 512 37.19 -0.20 7.74
CA ASP A 512 37.14 0.67 8.90
C ASP A 512 36.07 0.17 9.88
N ILE A 513 34.94 -0.32 9.34
CA ILE A 513 33.83 -0.87 10.13
C ILE A 513 33.33 -2.17 9.46
N VAL A 514 33.09 -3.19 10.28
CA VAL A 514 32.38 -4.42 9.90
C VAL A 514 31.08 -4.48 10.70
N VAL A 515 29.95 -4.55 10.02
CA VAL A 515 28.61 -4.68 10.62
C VAL A 515 28.10 -6.10 10.41
N VAL A 516 27.64 -6.73 11.49
CA VAL A 516 26.99 -8.04 11.46
C VAL A 516 25.54 -7.85 11.95
N ASP A 517 24.61 -7.85 11.02
CA ASP A 517 23.20 -7.56 11.25
C ASP A 517 22.35 -8.72 10.74
N LEU A 518 22.08 -9.66 11.62
CA LEU A 518 21.44 -10.93 11.33
C LEU A 518 20.30 -11.18 12.33
N PRO A 519 19.34 -12.07 12.03
CA PRO A 519 18.37 -12.54 13.01
C PRO A 519 19.05 -13.05 14.28
N ASP A 520 18.36 -13.00 15.43
CA ASP A 520 18.88 -13.48 16.72
C ASP A 520 19.47 -14.89 16.62
N GLU A 521 20.58 -15.13 17.36
CA GLU A 521 21.13 -16.48 17.52
C GLU A 521 20.07 -17.43 18.09
N ARG A 522 19.74 -18.49 17.38
CA ARG A 522 18.70 -19.45 17.75
C ARG A 522 19.29 -20.59 18.58
N THR A 523 18.53 -21.08 19.58
CA THR A 523 18.85 -22.28 20.33
C THR A 523 18.83 -23.53 19.44
N ALA A 524 17.91 -23.55 18.44
CA ALA A 524 17.88 -24.57 17.42
C ALA A 524 18.97 -24.33 16.36
N PRO A 525 19.48 -25.37 15.69
CA PRO A 525 20.42 -25.19 14.60
C PRO A 525 19.85 -24.29 13.51
N ALA A 526 20.54 -23.18 13.24
CA ALA A 526 20.22 -22.24 12.17
C ALA A 526 21.52 -21.87 11.43
N GLN A 527 21.42 -21.62 10.12
CA GLN A 527 22.59 -21.34 9.29
C GLN A 527 23.37 -20.10 9.76
N HIS A 528 22.67 -19.05 10.19
CA HIS A 528 23.27 -17.81 10.65
C HIS A 528 23.95 -17.92 12.03
N ASN A 529 23.64 -18.94 12.87
CA ASN A 529 24.23 -19.09 14.21
C ASN A 529 25.76 -19.09 14.18
N ARG A 530 26.37 -19.70 13.14
CA ARG A 530 27.84 -19.74 13.01
C ARG A 530 28.49 -18.37 12.85
N LEU A 531 27.73 -17.36 12.38
CA LEU A 531 28.19 -15.98 12.24
C LEU A 531 28.23 -15.20 13.59
N TYR A 532 27.76 -15.83 14.66
CA TYR A 532 27.89 -15.35 16.04
C TYR A 532 29.02 -16.06 16.80
N GLU A 533 29.63 -17.09 16.25
CA GLU A 533 30.67 -17.86 16.91
C GLU A 533 31.98 -17.07 17.09
N LEU A 534 32.75 -17.48 18.09
CA LEU A 534 34.02 -16.84 18.45
C LEU A 534 35.02 -16.77 17.29
N ASP A 535 35.10 -17.81 16.47
CA ASP A 535 36.05 -17.88 15.35
C ASP A 535 35.64 -16.92 14.22
N PHE A 536 34.34 -16.73 13.99
CA PHE A 536 33.89 -15.70 13.06
C PHE A 536 34.21 -14.28 13.52
N LEU A 537 33.97 -13.99 14.80
CA LEU A 537 34.32 -12.68 15.38
C LEU A 537 35.84 -12.41 15.30
N LYS A 538 36.69 -13.43 15.50
CA LYS A 538 38.14 -13.30 15.31
C LYS A 538 38.52 -12.97 13.86
N LYS A 539 37.83 -13.60 12.89
CA LYS A 539 38.02 -13.27 11.47
C LYS A 539 37.60 -11.83 11.17
N CYS A 540 36.43 -11.41 11.65
CA CYS A 540 35.96 -10.02 11.51
C CYS A 540 36.95 -9.02 12.14
N ARG A 541 37.50 -9.33 13.33
CA ARG A 541 38.59 -8.52 13.97
C ARG A 541 39.83 -8.41 13.06
N GLY A 542 40.14 -9.48 12.32
CA GLY A 542 41.29 -9.52 11.42
C GLY A 542 41.18 -8.57 10.22
N ILE A 543 39.99 -8.26 9.78
CA ILE A 543 39.73 -7.40 8.62
C ILE A 543 39.09 -6.04 8.99
N GLY A 544 38.49 -5.89 10.18
CA GLY A 544 37.78 -4.70 10.63
C GLY A 544 38.45 -4.01 11.81
N ARG A 545 38.52 -2.67 11.80
CA ARG A 545 39.00 -1.89 12.93
C ARG A 545 37.97 -1.78 14.04
N VAL A 546 36.71 -1.55 13.66
CA VAL A 546 35.55 -1.60 14.54
C VAL A 546 34.63 -2.71 13.99
N VAL A 547 34.22 -3.62 14.86
CA VAL A 547 33.24 -4.66 14.53
C VAL A 547 32.01 -4.42 15.37
N VAL A 548 30.85 -4.23 14.75
CA VAL A 548 29.57 -4.08 15.46
C VAL A 548 28.63 -5.19 15.08
N SER A 549 27.91 -5.73 16.06
CA SER A 549 26.91 -6.78 15.84
C SER A 549 25.64 -6.49 16.63
N GLN A 550 24.51 -6.83 16.03
CA GLN A 550 23.32 -7.15 16.79
C GLN A 550 23.68 -8.29 17.76
N ALA A 551 23.31 -8.17 19.02
CA ALA A 551 23.81 -9.05 20.07
C ALA A 551 22.70 -9.74 20.88
N GLY A 552 21.44 -9.49 20.55
CA GLY A 552 20.27 -10.04 21.22
C GLY A 552 19.52 -9.05 22.08
N CYS A 553 18.58 -9.56 22.85
CA CYS A 553 17.64 -8.77 23.64
C CYS A 553 18.16 -8.49 25.06
N PRO A 554 18.06 -7.26 25.58
CA PRO A 554 18.49 -6.93 26.95
C PRO A 554 17.46 -7.30 28.03
N THR A 555 16.25 -7.70 27.68
CA THR A 555 15.20 -8.02 28.66
C THR A 555 15.49 -9.32 29.41
N LEU A 556 15.18 -9.35 30.68
CA LEU A 556 15.58 -10.42 31.60
C LEU A 556 15.18 -11.84 31.16
N TRP A 557 14.05 -11.96 30.50
CA TRP A 557 13.48 -13.27 30.07
C TRP A 557 13.89 -13.69 28.64
N ARG A 558 14.72 -12.88 27.95
CA ARG A 558 15.17 -13.13 26.55
C ARG A 558 16.63 -12.74 26.33
N ASN A 559 17.49 -12.76 27.34
CA ASN A 559 18.84 -12.21 27.25
C ASN A 559 19.97 -13.24 27.13
N GLU A 560 19.67 -14.48 26.81
CA GLU A 560 20.68 -15.55 26.72
C GLU A 560 21.67 -15.30 25.58
N SER A 561 21.18 -14.91 24.38
CA SER A 561 22.02 -14.54 23.23
C SER A 561 22.93 -13.36 23.56
N LEU A 562 22.40 -12.33 24.23
CA LEU A 562 23.19 -11.18 24.65
C LEU A 562 24.31 -11.56 25.64
N HIS A 563 24.05 -12.47 26.58
CA HIS A 563 25.07 -12.97 27.51
C HIS A 563 26.19 -13.71 26.77
N SER A 564 25.85 -14.55 25.82
CA SER A 564 26.81 -15.28 25.00
C SER A 564 27.63 -14.34 24.12
N SER A 565 26.99 -13.40 23.43
CA SER A 565 27.64 -12.39 22.60
C SER A 565 28.57 -11.49 23.42
N TRP A 566 28.14 -11.07 24.63
CA TRP A 566 28.98 -10.28 25.56
C TRP A 566 30.29 -10.99 25.93
N GLN A 567 30.24 -12.29 26.22
CA GLN A 567 31.42 -13.07 26.55
C GLN A 567 32.34 -13.20 25.32
N ARG A 568 31.81 -13.54 24.15
CA ARG A 568 32.58 -13.69 22.90
C ARG A 568 33.27 -12.38 22.50
N PHE A 569 32.60 -11.25 22.64
CA PHE A 569 33.16 -9.93 22.35
C PHE A 569 34.33 -9.59 23.30
N HIS A 570 34.17 -9.85 24.60
CA HIS A 570 35.26 -9.63 25.58
C HIS A 570 36.44 -10.61 25.45
N GLU A 571 36.21 -11.77 24.81
CA GLU A 571 37.30 -12.70 24.45
C GLU A 571 38.02 -12.29 23.17
N THR A 572 37.35 -11.53 22.32
CA THR A 572 37.87 -11.15 21.00
C THR A 572 38.50 -9.76 20.98
N PHE A 573 37.91 -8.76 21.64
CA PHE A 573 38.27 -7.35 21.50
C PHE A 573 38.85 -6.73 22.78
N ASP A 574 39.73 -5.76 22.59
CA ASP A 574 40.41 -5.04 23.72
C ASP A 574 39.50 -4.00 24.36
N THR A 575 38.58 -3.43 23.58
CA THR A 575 37.50 -2.53 24.03
C THR A 575 36.18 -3.08 23.53
N VAL A 576 35.20 -3.21 24.42
CA VAL A 576 33.81 -3.59 24.09
C VAL A 576 32.89 -2.52 24.60
N LEU A 577 32.04 -2.01 23.70
CA LEU A 577 31.00 -1.05 24.01
C LEU A 577 29.65 -1.74 23.83
N TYR A 578 28.78 -1.57 24.82
CA TYR A 578 27.35 -1.92 24.75
C TYR A 578 26.56 -0.69 24.30
N PHE A 579 25.54 -0.90 23.46
CA PHE A 579 24.53 0.10 23.15
C PHE A 579 23.14 -0.56 23.11
N GLY A 580 22.21 -0.08 23.95
CA GLY A 580 20.81 -0.54 23.94
C GLY A 580 19.96 0.38 23.08
N SER A 581 19.04 -0.16 22.27
CA SER A 581 18.07 0.66 21.55
C SER A 581 16.95 1.16 22.48
N ASP A 582 16.33 2.27 22.12
CA ASP A 582 15.17 2.83 22.85
C ASP A 582 13.92 1.95 22.76
N GLU A 583 13.87 1.01 21.84
CA GLU A 583 12.84 -0.04 21.81
C GLU A 583 12.96 -1.01 23.00
N HIS A 584 14.12 -1.08 23.67
CA HIS A 584 14.46 -2.03 24.74
C HIS A 584 14.37 -3.51 24.31
N GLU A 585 14.26 -3.78 23.04
CA GLU A 585 14.20 -5.15 22.46
C GLU A 585 15.54 -5.60 21.90
N TRP A 586 16.43 -4.65 21.57
CA TRP A 586 17.71 -4.92 20.92
C TRP A 586 18.88 -4.29 21.63
N ALA A 587 19.98 -4.99 21.65
CA ALA A 587 21.26 -4.50 22.10
C ALA A 587 22.34 -4.80 21.06
N PHE A 588 23.30 -3.90 20.97
CA PHE A 588 24.39 -3.93 20.02
C PHE A 588 25.73 -3.90 20.76
N LEU A 589 26.69 -4.64 20.23
CA LEU A 589 28.04 -4.66 20.78
C LEU A 589 29.04 -4.17 19.73
N SER A 590 29.80 -3.15 20.07
CA SER A 590 30.93 -2.70 19.27
C SER A 590 32.24 -3.16 19.90
N GLY A 591 33.08 -3.85 19.13
CA GLY A 591 34.38 -4.34 19.50
C GLY A 591 35.51 -3.60 18.76
N LEU A 592 36.54 -3.17 19.46
CA LEU A 592 37.68 -2.50 18.86
C LEU A 592 38.98 -3.26 19.17
N SER A 593 39.87 -3.33 18.17
CA SER A 593 41.26 -3.78 18.33
C SER A 593 42.09 -2.61 18.87
N GLY A 594 42.27 -2.56 20.18
CA GLY A 594 42.96 -1.50 20.89
C GLY A 594 42.16 -0.92 22.06
N THR A 595 42.86 -0.37 23.03
CA THR A 595 42.26 0.16 24.26
C THR A 595 41.82 1.61 24.08
N VAL A 596 40.52 1.88 24.13
CA VAL A 596 39.94 3.23 24.18
C VAL A 596 39.55 3.54 25.62
N LYS A 597 40.18 4.58 26.22
CA LYS A 597 40.04 4.89 27.66
C LYS A 597 38.62 5.36 28.05
N SER A 598 37.92 6.03 27.19
CA SER A 598 36.58 6.59 27.46
C SER A 598 35.76 6.61 26.20
N PRO A 599 35.25 5.45 25.75
CA PRO A 599 34.52 5.37 24.47
C PRO A 599 33.35 6.35 24.35
N VAL A 600 32.57 6.52 25.41
CA VAL A 600 31.44 7.45 25.45
C VAL A 600 31.88 8.90 25.25
N ALA A 601 32.98 9.32 25.90
CA ALA A 601 33.49 10.67 25.71
C ALA A 601 34.02 10.92 24.29
N VAL A 602 34.63 9.91 23.67
CA VAL A 602 35.03 9.95 22.25
C VAL A 602 33.84 10.14 21.36
N MET A 603 32.79 9.34 21.55
CA MET A 603 31.57 9.42 20.77
C MET A 603 30.86 10.77 20.92
N SER A 604 30.70 11.26 22.17
CA SER A 604 30.06 12.56 22.43
C SER A 604 30.82 13.72 21.79
N ALA A 605 32.15 13.64 21.74
CA ALA A 605 32.96 14.67 21.10
C ALA A 605 32.86 14.66 19.57
N ARG A 606 32.67 13.48 18.97
CA ARG A 606 32.60 13.31 17.51
C ARG A 606 31.17 13.48 16.95
N LEU A 607 30.14 13.30 17.78
CA LEU A 607 28.72 13.36 17.33
C LEU A 607 28.40 14.65 16.57
N PRO A 608 28.79 15.86 17.00
CA PRO A 608 28.47 17.10 16.27
C PRO A 608 29.15 17.20 14.90
N THR A 609 30.21 16.43 14.64
CA THR A 609 31.01 16.49 13.42
C THR A 609 30.76 15.33 12.46
N LEU A 610 29.90 14.37 12.84
CA LEU A 610 29.50 13.27 11.98
C LEU A 610 28.74 13.82 10.78
N ALA A 611 29.11 13.40 9.56
CA ALA A 611 28.45 13.87 8.33
C ALA A 611 26.96 13.50 8.32
N TYR A 612 26.62 12.29 8.76
CA TYR A 612 25.26 11.89 9.04
C TYR A 612 24.84 12.41 10.41
N GLN A 613 23.76 13.19 10.48
CA GLN A 613 23.20 13.66 11.76
C GLN A 613 22.11 12.68 12.23
N PRO A 614 22.34 11.91 13.30
CA PRO A 614 21.35 10.96 13.80
C PRO A 614 20.06 11.67 14.23
N ARG A 615 18.94 11.00 14.02
CA ARG A 615 17.60 11.53 14.34
C ARG A 615 17.07 11.01 15.68
N THR A 616 17.61 9.87 16.15
CA THR A 616 17.19 9.18 17.37
C THR A 616 18.27 9.16 18.45
N ILE A 617 19.49 9.60 18.14
CA ILE A 617 20.63 9.59 19.06
C ILE A 617 21.17 11.01 19.26
N ASP A 618 21.23 11.45 20.51
CA ASP A 618 21.86 12.69 20.97
C ASP A 618 22.92 12.40 22.03
N ALA A 619 23.51 13.46 22.63
CA ALA A 619 24.57 13.33 23.62
C ALA A 619 24.09 12.61 24.91
N ASP A 620 22.83 12.81 25.31
CA ASP A 620 22.28 12.22 26.52
C ASP A 620 21.95 10.73 26.29
N SER A 621 21.38 10.37 25.12
CA SER A 621 21.13 8.99 24.75
C SER A 621 22.43 8.19 24.60
N LEU A 622 23.52 8.80 24.08
CA LEU A 622 24.83 8.14 24.07
C LEU A 622 25.32 7.74 25.47
N VAL A 623 25.02 8.54 26.47
CA VAL A 623 25.40 8.23 27.87
C VAL A 623 24.48 7.17 28.45
N ALA A 624 23.16 7.31 28.28
CA ALA A 624 22.15 6.43 28.86
C ALA A 624 22.20 5.00 28.24
N SER A 625 22.24 4.91 26.91
CA SER A 625 22.16 3.64 26.18
C SER A 625 23.44 2.81 26.21
N THR A 626 24.58 3.39 26.64
CA THR A 626 25.86 2.67 26.76
C THR A 626 26.08 1.97 28.11
N VAL A 627 25.09 2.01 29.02
CA VAL A 627 25.18 1.34 30.33
C VAL A 627 24.63 -0.08 30.22
N PRO A 628 25.48 -1.14 30.19
CA PRO A 628 25.01 -2.49 30.10
C PRO A 628 24.24 -2.92 31.35
N PRO A 629 23.28 -3.85 31.25
CA PRO A 629 22.59 -4.45 32.38
C PRO A 629 23.53 -4.93 33.47
N LYS A 630 23.15 -4.83 34.75
CA LYS A 630 23.98 -5.20 35.89
C LYS A 630 24.50 -6.64 35.81
N ALA A 631 23.71 -7.56 35.25
CA ALA A 631 24.13 -8.95 35.08
C ALA A 631 25.38 -9.07 34.19
N LEU A 632 25.43 -8.36 33.06
CA LEU A 632 26.57 -8.37 32.13
C LEU A 632 27.82 -7.77 32.80
N ARG A 633 27.70 -6.67 33.56
CA ARG A 633 28.83 -6.03 34.27
C ARG A 633 29.48 -6.97 35.25
N ARG A 634 28.72 -7.82 35.95
CA ARG A 634 29.25 -8.82 36.90
C ARG A 634 30.08 -9.90 36.24
N ILE A 635 29.77 -10.29 35.01
CA ILE A 635 30.54 -11.27 34.25
C ILE A 635 31.99 -10.77 34.02
N THR A 636 32.14 -9.49 33.69
CA THR A 636 33.46 -8.88 33.45
C THR A 636 34.22 -8.59 34.74
N GLU A 637 33.55 -8.28 35.84
CA GLU A 637 34.18 -8.03 37.15
C GLU A 637 34.76 -9.32 37.76
N SER A 638 34.13 -10.45 37.57
CA SER A 638 34.60 -11.75 38.06
C SER A 638 35.88 -12.26 37.38
N ARG A 639 36.22 -11.75 36.19
CA ARG A 639 37.44 -12.08 35.41
C ARG A 639 38.61 -11.14 35.70
N ARG A 640 38.41 -10.04 36.45
CA ARG A 640 39.52 -9.16 36.86
C ARG A 640 40.33 -9.84 37.97
N PRO A 641 41.68 -9.96 37.88
CA PRO A 641 42.48 -10.47 38.96
C PRO A 641 42.26 -9.60 40.21
N PRO A 642 42.25 -10.20 41.42
CA PRO A 642 41.99 -9.45 42.64
C PRO A 642 42.98 -8.30 42.77
N ARG A 643 42.43 -7.07 42.88
CA ARG A 643 43.27 -5.89 43.16
C ARG A 643 44.12 -6.18 44.38
N ARG A 644 45.47 -6.25 44.23
CA ARG A 644 46.38 -6.32 45.36
C ARG A 644 46.06 -5.14 46.28
N ARG A 645 45.47 -5.43 47.45
CA ARG A 645 45.34 -4.45 48.53
C ARG A 645 46.73 -3.97 48.85
N ALA A 646 47.01 -2.66 48.67
CA ALA A 646 48.22 -2.03 49.15
C ALA A 646 48.28 -2.28 50.66
N ARG A 647 49.28 -3.05 51.10
CA ARG A 647 49.62 -3.22 52.51
C ARG A 647 50.03 -1.83 53.04
N THR A 648 49.14 -1.23 53.79
CA THR A 648 49.58 -0.08 54.65
C THR A 648 50.65 -0.56 55.62
N ALA A 649 51.87 -0.18 55.38
CA ALA A 649 52.94 -0.38 56.30
C ALA A 649 52.65 0.38 57.61
N LYS A 650 52.39 -0.37 58.68
CA LYS A 650 52.41 0.19 60.04
C LYS A 650 53.81 0.61 60.31
N ARG A 651 53.99 1.90 60.63
CA ARG A 651 55.25 2.37 61.31
C ARG A 651 55.25 1.79 62.73
N PRO A 652 56.36 1.27 63.19
CA PRO A 652 56.55 0.94 64.62
C PRO A 652 56.72 2.16 65.46
N PRO A 653 56.62 2.03 66.85
CA PRO A 653 56.45 3.09 67.80
C PRO A 653 57.64 3.99 67.97
#